data_9c55dab26467c5fb20811bdb35551705
#
_entry.id   9c55dab26467c5fb20811bdb35551705
#
_cell.length_a   1.000
_cell.length_b   1.000
_cell.length_c   1.000
_cell.angle_alpha   90.00
_cell.angle_beta   90.00
_cell.angle_gamma   90.00
#
_symmetry.space_group_name_H-M   'P 1'
#
loop_
_entity.id
_entity.type
_entity.pdbx_description
1 polymer ?
#
loop_
_entity_poly.entity_id
_entity_poly.type
_entity_poly.pdbx_seq_one_letter_code
_entity_poly.pdbx_strand_id
1 'polypeptide(L)'
;MDTSQPEEIPQHFLCPITLAIMNDPVIDNEGVSYEREAIVEWLNAGNSTSPTTGKVLTVNDLRPNRALREAIEKHLGVEGIVQSPPRSTESMPESGSASQPQTTLAGMVIDQASSSQVSVELDLNMKYDGHNMLISIEPPESTQCVRSSICCVVDVSGSMGTEATIQNEKGETETFGLSVLDVTKHALKTIVKSLTPQDEFSLITFCSTVSVELEPRLMTPAAVENTLERIDGLSEKDMTNLWGGLKKGLELLTESRPKTDNVALFLLTDGLPNIGPAKGESKTLEDFKKNNKGLPGRIHTFGFGYSMNSVMLSEVSSIGGGLYSFIPDCSFVGTVFVNAVANHITTAAYNLTLEVNGKNVVIEKGDHLAYGPQADDKSRAISFGSIQFGQSKDVVFPLKKVKGLLGRSEPSLDVTLKYYTGGNKKTLEKSYDWDRQPEQSEDIKYQRMRLALVKGIQDVLDVSGLTFQSHNFTARELNNKGRKRLRTLEKRLKELTNTNEPRSTDLLKDLTGQIAEAFSKDEWFFRWGAHFCLSITLAHLHQVCNNFKDPGVQHYSSELFSETRDKLDEIFITLPAPKPTARSHHRGTNYNAAPVSMSSFMNVRGGCFLGSSLVHMAGRKFRRADQIKKGDKVLTGAGLIDEIECVLKTCYDEDEPQLLYQINENLVATAWHPVKNEAHQWTFPAESSSAKAIAVCTEGVYTFLLKNRGTILLGDTECATLAHGLQGEVIEHEFLGTETVAADLKRFDQFQSGLVEVTQEAFQRNPDTGRINAIRMN
;
A
#
# COMPACT_ATOMS: atom_id res chain seq x y z
N MET A 1 -31.63 45.68 -27.17
CA MET A 1 -32.04 44.60 -28.12
C MET A 1 -31.16 43.44 -27.77
N ASP A 2 -31.72 42.62 -26.93
CA ASP A 2 -31.05 41.45 -26.34
C ASP A 2 -31.56 40.24 -27.16
N THR A 3 -30.71 39.66 -27.98
CA THR A 3 -31.04 38.47 -28.80
C THR A 3 -30.29 37.29 -28.20
N SER A 4 -30.85 36.77 -27.10
CA SER A 4 -30.50 35.42 -26.62
C SER A 4 -31.13 34.41 -27.60
N GLN A 5 -30.29 33.69 -28.35
CA GLN A 5 -30.72 32.48 -29.07
C GLN A 5 -31.12 31.42 -28.03
N PRO A 6 -32.19 30.63 -28.29
CA PRO A 6 -32.55 29.54 -27.40
C PRO A 6 -31.42 28.49 -27.39
N GLU A 7 -30.91 28.14 -26.18
CA GLU A 7 -29.95 27.05 -26.02
C GLU A 7 -30.57 25.75 -26.55
N GLU A 8 -29.91 25.11 -27.54
CA GLU A 8 -30.31 23.80 -28.06
C GLU A 8 -30.26 22.74 -26.99
N ILE A 9 -31.36 22.01 -26.77
CA ILE A 9 -31.43 20.91 -25.81
C ILE A 9 -30.49 19.79 -26.25
N PRO A 10 -29.53 19.37 -25.40
CA PRO A 10 -28.62 18.29 -25.75
C PRO A 10 -29.36 16.98 -26.07
N GLN A 11 -29.01 16.32 -27.15
CA GLN A 11 -29.70 15.10 -27.62
C GLN A 11 -29.73 13.98 -26.58
N HIS A 12 -28.72 13.87 -25.72
CA HIS A 12 -28.65 12.85 -24.67
C HIS A 12 -29.59 13.11 -23.48
N PHE A 13 -30.28 14.26 -23.43
CA PHE A 13 -31.38 14.54 -22.49
C PHE A 13 -32.73 14.02 -22.94
N LEU A 14 -32.82 13.62 -24.22
CA LEU A 14 -34.08 13.13 -24.82
C LEU A 14 -34.16 11.60 -24.70
N CYS A 15 -35.31 11.12 -24.26
CA CYS A 15 -35.60 9.68 -24.23
C CYS A 15 -35.72 9.13 -25.66
N PRO A 16 -35.01 8.04 -26.01
CA PRO A 16 -35.11 7.45 -27.37
C PRO A 16 -36.49 6.92 -27.73
N ILE A 17 -37.36 6.68 -26.75
CA ILE A 17 -38.74 6.17 -26.96
C ILE A 17 -39.71 7.35 -27.14
N THR A 18 -39.69 8.32 -26.24
CA THR A 18 -40.67 9.41 -26.19
C THR A 18 -40.21 10.65 -26.95
N LEU A 19 -38.93 10.78 -27.25
CA LEU A 19 -38.28 11.96 -27.84
C LEU A 19 -38.48 13.25 -27.01
N ALA A 20 -38.88 13.11 -25.75
CA ALA A 20 -39.02 14.19 -24.77
C ALA A 20 -37.84 14.19 -23.79
N ILE A 21 -37.62 15.33 -23.12
CA ILE A 21 -36.63 15.43 -22.04
C ILE A 21 -37.04 14.48 -20.91
N MET A 22 -36.06 13.68 -20.42
CA MET A 22 -36.30 12.71 -19.37
C MET A 22 -36.44 13.36 -18.00
N ASN A 23 -37.47 12.96 -17.25
CA ASN A 23 -37.72 13.40 -15.88
C ASN A 23 -37.15 12.39 -14.82
N ASP A 24 -37.29 11.09 -15.11
CA ASP A 24 -36.73 10.01 -14.29
C ASP A 24 -35.92 9.06 -15.19
N PRO A 25 -34.70 9.48 -15.61
CA PRO A 25 -33.89 8.69 -16.50
C PRO A 25 -33.38 7.43 -15.82
N VAL A 26 -33.55 6.29 -16.52
CA VAL A 26 -32.94 5.00 -16.17
C VAL A 26 -32.01 4.58 -17.30
N ILE A 27 -30.95 3.87 -16.94
CA ILE A 27 -29.93 3.36 -17.86
C ILE A 27 -29.99 1.83 -17.88
N ASP A 28 -29.85 1.25 -19.07
CA ASP A 28 -29.71 -0.19 -19.26
C ASP A 28 -28.27 -0.65 -19.21
N ASN A 29 -28.00 -1.96 -19.24
CA ASN A 29 -26.66 -2.55 -19.20
C ASN A 29 -25.78 -2.21 -20.41
N GLU A 30 -26.38 -1.61 -21.49
CA GLU A 30 -25.67 -1.15 -22.67
C GLU A 30 -25.33 0.35 -22.61
N GLY A 31 -25.68 1.04 -21.53
CA GLY A 31 -25.42 2.47 -21.34
C GLY A 31 -26.45 3.37 -22.02
N VAL A 32 -27.59 2.86 -22.51
CA VAL A 32 -28.65 3.65 -23.09
C VAL A 32 -29.63 4.11 -22.04
N SER A 33 -29.91 5.42 -22.01
CA SER A 33 -30.85 6.00 -21.05
C SER A 33 -32.24 6.22 -21.66
N TYR A 34 -33.25 5.91 -20.84
CA TYR A 34 -34.66 6.02 -21.18
C TYR A 34 -35.43 6.72 -20.05
N GLU A 35 -36.57 7.33 -20.38
CA GLU A 35 -37.57 7.66 -19.37
C GLU A 35 -38.09 6.36 -18.74
N ARG A 36 -38.09 6.26 -17.41
CA ARG A 36 -38.46 5.03 -16.69
C ARG A 36 -39.83 4.49 -17.09
N GLU A 37 -40.84 5.36 -17.08
CA GLU A 37 -42.20 4.93 -17.44
C GLU A 37 -42.24 4.34 -18.87
N ALA A 38 -41.61 4.97 -19.84
CA ALA A 38 -41.62 4.56 -21.22
C ALA A 38 -40.94 3.20 -21.47
N ILE A 39 -39.78 2.97 -20.86
CA ILE A 39 -39.09 1.69 -21.03
C ILE A 39 -39.77 0.55 -20.26
N VAL A 40 -40.33 0.83 -19.08
CA VAL A 40 -41.10 -0.17 -18.31
C VAL A 40 -42.37 -0.54 -19.03
N GLU A 41 -43.08 0.42 -19.61
CA GLU A 41 -44.28 0.16 -20.45
C GLU A 41 -43.90 -0.66 -21.69
N TRP A 42 -42.81 -0.34 -22.38
CA TRP A 42 -42.29 -1.12 -23.52
C TRP A 42 -42.03 -2.59 -23.14
N LEU A 43 -41.38 -2.84 -22.02
CA LEU A 43 -41.06 -4.19 -21.56
C LEU A 43 -42.32 -4.94 -21.07
N ASN A 44 -43.26 -4.27 -20.41
CA ASN A 44 -44.52 -4.85 -19.94
C ASN A 44 -45.50 -5.14 -21.13
N ALA A 45 -45.35 -4.47 -22.27
CA ALA A 45 -46.08 -4.78 -23.47
C ALA A 45 -45.64 -6.10 -24.16
N GLY A 46 -44.75 -6.88 -23.54
CA GLY A 46 -44.30 -8.18 -24.01
C GLY A 46 -42.98 -8.14 -24.80
N ASN A 47 -42.33 -6.98 -24.90
CA ASN A 47 -41.01 -6.87 -25.51
C ASN A 47 -39.95 -7.32 -24.50
N SER A 48 -39.02 -8.15 -24.94
CA SER A 48 -37.89 -8.65 -24.09
C SER A 48 -36.54 -8.11 -24.56
N THR A 49 -36.56 -7.02 -25.34
CA THR A 49 -35.32 -6.41 -25.90
C THR A 49 -35.36 -4.89 -25.81
N SER A 50 -34.19 -4.29 -25.72
CA SER A 50 -34.01 -2.83 -25.80
C SER A 50 -34.51 -2.30 -27.15
N PRO A 51 -35.34 -1.23 -27.16
CA PRO A 51 -35.86 -0.64 -28.39
C PRO A 51 -34.76 0.03 -29.23
N THR A 52 -33.61 0.33 -28.66
CA THR A 52 -32.49 1.01 -29.33
C THR A 52 -31.43 0.04 -29.79
N THR A 53 -31.04 -0.95 -28.95
CA THR A 53 -29.93 -1.86 -29.26
C THR A 53 -30.37 -3.25 -29.72
N GLY A 54 -31.66 -3.62 -29.52
CA GLY A 54 -32.19 -4.94 -29.84
C GLY A 54 -31.70 -6.08 -28.94
N LYS A 55 -30.87 -5.77 -27.92
CA LYS A 55 -30.38 -6.76 -26.95
C LYS A 55 -31.45 -7.08 -25.93
N VAL A 56 -31.35 -8.29 -25.33
CA VAL A 56 -32.25 -8.72 -24.26
C VAL A 56 -32.19 -7.74 -23.08
N LEU A 57 -33.39 -7.30 -22.65
CA LEU A 57 -33.53 -6.31 -21.59
C LEU A 57 -34.74 -6.67 -20.75
N THR A 58 -34.58 -6.64 -19.43
CA THR A 58 -35.66 -6.83 -18.43
C THR A 58 -35.80 -5.60 -17.55
N VAL A 59 -36.92 -5.50 -16.82
CA VAL A 59 -37.11 -4.38 -15.87
C VAL A 59 -36.05 -4.36 -14.77
N ASN A 60 -35.51 -5.54 -14.41
CA ASN A 60 -34.46 -5.66 -13.38
C ASN A 60 -33.08 -5.16 -13.84
N ASP A 61 -32.86 -5.02 -15.14
CA ASP A 61 -31.62 -4.53 -15.73
C ASP A 61 -31.55 -3.00 -15.78
N LEU A 62 -32.65 -2.32 -15.42
CA LEU A 62 -32.75 -0.86 -15.45
C LEU A 62 -32.23 -0.26 -14.14
N ARG A 63 -31.28 0.66 -14.25
CA ARG A 63 -30.70 1.39 -13.10
C ARG A 63 -31.07 2.88 -13.17
N PRO A 64 -31.34 3.58 -12.06
CA PRO A 64 -31.55 5.02 -12.07
C PRO A 64 -30.31 5.78 -12.56
N ASN A 65 -30.43 6.59 -13.59
CA ASN A 65 -29.34 7.45 -14.07
C ASN A 65 -29.38 8.81 -13.36
N ARG A 66 -28.90 8.86 -12.12
CA ARG A 66 -28.88 10.07 -11.28
C ARG A 66 -28.06 11.20 -11.88
N ALA A 67 -26.91 10.87 -12.48
CA ALA A 67 -26.01 11.86 -13.08
C ALA A 67 -26.70 12.58 -14.27
N LEU A 68 -27.44 11.84 -15.09
CA LEU A 68 -28.19 12.43 -16.21
C LEU A 68 -29.37 13.26 -15.69
N ARG A 69 -30.04 12.81 -14.64
CA ARG A 69 -31.12 13.56 -14.00
C ARG A 69 -30.64 14.91 -13.47
N GLU A 70 -29.56 14.93 -12.72
CA GLU A 70 -28.96 16.17 -12.19
C GLU A 70 -28.50 17.10 -13.32
N ALA A 71 -27.94 16.54 -14.41
CA ALA A 71 -27.56 17.34 -15.57
C ALA A 71 -28.76 18.00 -16.25
N ILE A 72 -29.89 17.29 -16.39
CA ILE A 72 -31.14 17.80 -16.94
C ILE A 72 -31.73 18.87 -16.03
N GLU A 73 -31.82 18.63 -14.72
CA GLU A 73 -32.33 19.60 -13.72
C GLU A 73 -31.50 20.90 -13.73
N LYS A 74 -30.17 20.79 -13.82
CA LYS A 74 -29.27 21.95 -13.92
C LYS A 74 -29.45 22.73 -15.23
N HIS A 75 -29.66 22.05 -16.34
CA HIS A 75 -29.89 22.69 -17.64
C HIS A 75 -31.24 23.41 -17.72
N LEU A 76 -32.27 22.85 -17.07
CA LEU A 76 -33.60 23.44 -17.02
C LEU A 76 -33.77 24.54 -15.98
N GLY A 77 -32.73 24.82 -15.14
CA GLY A 77 -32.78 25.87 -14.14
C GLY A 77 -33.75 25.59 -12.99
N VAL A 78 -34.13 24.32 -12.72
CA VAL A 78 -35.07 23.93 -11.69
C VAL A 78 -34.27 23.60 -10.41
N GLU A 79 -33.99 24.59 -9.58
CA GLU A 79 -33.54 24.35 -8.19
C GLU A 79 -34.76 24.04 -7.31
N GLY A 80 -34.81 22.81 -6.84
CA GLY A 80 -35.41 22.41 -5.57
C GLY A 80 -36.94 22.50 -5.42
N ILE A 81 -37.67 21.42 -5.74
CA ILE A 81 -38.89 21.06 -4.97
C ILE A 81 -38.83 19.54 -4.70
N VAL A 82 -38.49 19.21 -3.46
CA VAL A 82 -38.69 17.87 -2.90
C VAL A 82 -40.18 17.71 -2.61
N GLN A 83 -40.90 16.94 -3.38
CA GLN A 83 -42.23 16.45 -2.99
C GLN A 83 -42.13 14.96 -2.66
N SER A 84 -42.31 14.68 -1.37
CA SER A 84 -42.55 13.32 -0.86
C SER A 84 -43.98 12.88 -1.26
N PRO A 85 -44.19 11.64 -1.67
CA PRO A 85 -45.54 11.12 -1.92
C PRO A 85 -46.25 10.82 -0.58
N PRO A 86 -47.60 10.85 -0.55
CA PRO A 86 -48.39 10.77 0.66
C PRO A 86 -48.47 9.35 1.23
N ARG A 87 -48.43 9.25 2.55
CA ARG A 87 -48.73 8.06 3.33
C ARG A 87 -50.21 7.66 3.13
N SER A 88 -50.41 6.38 2.72
CA SER A 88 -51.66 5.69 3.00
C SER A 88 -51.40 4.55 4.01
N THR A 89 -52.08 4.63 5.11
CA THR A 89 -52.19 3.63 6.16
C THR A 89 -53.09 2.47 5.67
N GLU A 90 -52.61 1.22 5.83
CA GLU A 90 -53.44 0.10 6.32
C GLU A 90 -52.62 -1.16 6.63
N SER A 91 -52.88 -1.59 7.79
CA SER A 91 -52.73 -2.84 8.55
C SER A 91 -52.06 -4.10 7.97
N MET A 92 -51.28 -4.73 8.88
CA MET A 92 -50.64 -6.07 8.86
C MET A 92 -51.63 -7.22 8.70
N PRO A 93 -51.20 -8.48 8.32
CA PRO A 93 -50.49 -9.28 9.28
C PRO A 93 -49.37 -10.22 8.73
N GLU A 94 -48.65 -10.77 9.69
CA GLU A 94 -47.47 -11.62 9.65
C GLU A 94 -47.56 -12.88 8.80
N SER A 95 -46.45 -13.26 8.16
CA SER A 95 -45.81 -14.58 8.30
C SER A 95 -44.55 -14.72 7.44
N GLY A 96 -43.49 -15.02 8.06
CA GLY A 96 -42.31 -15.85 7.89
C GLY A 96 -41.74 -16.14 6.50
N SER A 97 -40.51 -15.86 6.36
CA SER A 97 -39.34 -16.70 6.07
C SER A 97 -38.33 -16.11 5.08
N ALA A 98 -37.06 -16.27 5.45
CA ALA A 98 -35.86 -16.33 4.65
C ALA A 98 -35.40 -15.02 3.91
N SER A 99 -34.57 -14.27 4.59
CA SER A 99 -33.69 -13.24 4.05
C SER A 99 -32.52 -13.88 3.30
N GLN A 100 -32.42 -13.61 2.01
CA GLN A 100 -31.13 -13.63 1.30
C GLN A 100 -30.43 -12.28 1.52
N PRO A 101 -29.10 -12.25 1.69
CA PRO A 101 -28.39 -10.99 1.91
C PRO A 101 -28.26 -10.23 0.59
N GLN A 102 -28.86 -9.06 0.55
CA GLN A 102 -28.52 -8.05 -0.47
C GLN A 102 -27.15 -7.46 -0.11
N THR A 103 -26.15 -7.74 -0.93
CA THR A 103 -24.84 -7.09 -0.85
C THR A 103 -24.97 -5.67 -1.41
N THR A 104 -25.27 -4.73 -0.54
CA THR A 104 -25.05 -3.30 -0.84
C THR A 104 -23.56 -3.03 -0.68
N LEU A 105 -22.93 -2.43 -1.69
CA LEU A 105 -21.59 -1.79 -1.64
C LEU A 105 -21.60 -0.59 -0.67
N ALA A 106 -21.87 -0.85 0.59
CA ALA A 106 -21.63 0.09 1.68
C ALA A 106 -20.41 -0.42 2.43
N GLY A 107 -19.26 0.22 2.17
CA GLY A 107 -18.06 0.14 2.98
C GLY A 107 -17.70 -1.25 3.50
N MET A 108 -16.70 -1.89 2.93
CA MET A 108 -16.02 -2.99 3.61
C MET A 108 -15.53 -2.46 4.96
N VAL A 109 -16.25 -2.76 6.01
CA VAL A 109 -15.92 -2.38 7.36
C VAL A 109 -14.92 -3.39 7.87
N ILE A 110 -13.72 -2.94 8.20
CA ILE A 110 -12.75 -3.74 8.94
C ILE A 110 -13.39 -4.09 10.29
N ASP A 111 -13.58 -5.37 10.61
CA ASP A 111 -14.19 -5.81 11.86
C ASP A 111 -13.41 -5.26 13.06
N GLN A 112 -14.10 -4.47 13.89
CA GLN A 112 -13.53 -3.93 15.12
C GLN A 112 -14.36 -4.37 16.34
N ALA A 113 -13.65 -4.49 17.46
CA ALA A 113 -14.27 -4.85 18.73
C ALA A 113 -15.41 -3.88 19.12
N SER A 114 -16.54 -4.42 19.53
CA SER A 114 -17.67 -3.65 20.03
C SER A 114 -17.25 -2.77 21.22
N SER A 115 -17.40 -1.46 21.07
CA SER A 115 -17.47 -0.33 22.01
C SER A 115 -16.70 -0.30 23.35
N SER A 116 -16.04 -1.33 23.81
CA SER A 116 -15.15 -1.30 24.98
C SER A 116 -13.70 -1.17 24.53
N GLN A 117 -12.97 -0.18 25.05
CA GLN A 117 -11.52 -0.08 24.87
C GLN A 117 -10.87 -1.39 25.31
N VAL A 118 -10.31 -2.14 24.35
CA VAL A 118 -9.67 -3.44 24.64
C VAL A 118 -8.38 -3.17 25.41
N SER A 119 -8.36 -3.54 26.68
CA SER A 119 -7.14 -3.52 27.50
C SER A 119 -6.35 -4.80 27.26
N VAL A 120 -5.16 -4.64 26.68
CA VAL A 120 -4.29 -5.75 26.29
C VAL A 120 -3.28 -6.04 27.38
N GLU A 121 -2.99 -7.30 27.65
CA GLU A 121 -1.86 -7.72 28.49
C GLU A 121 -0.71 -8.19 27.60
N LEU A 122 0.45 -7.56 27.77
CA LEU A 122 1.68 -7.97 27.10
C LEU A 122 2.40 -8.97 27.97
N ASP A 123 3.19 -9.88 27.39
CA ASP A 123 4.11 -10.74 28.12
C ASP A 123 5.57 -10.32 27.85
N LEU A 124 6.45 -10.71 28.77
CA LEU A 124 7.90 -10.55 28.64
C LEU A 124 8.54 -11.94 28.62
N ASN A 125 9.24 -12.25 27.54
CA ASN A 125 10.03 -13.45 27.44
C ASN A 125 11.52 -13.11 27.48
N MET A 126 12.31 -13.89 28.24
CA MET A 126 13.73 -13.67 28.40
C MET A 126 14.52 -14.97 28.15
N LYS A 127 15.48 -14.91 27.20
CA LYS A 127 16.38 -16.01 26.82
C LYS A 127 17.82 -15.58 26.96
N TYR A 128 18.69 -16.44 27.51
CA TYR A 128 20.12 -16.16 27.73
C TYR A 128 20.99 -17.26 27.15
N ASP A 129 21.98 -16.92 26.31
CA ASP A 129 22.87 -17.88 25.64
C ASP A 129 24.24 -18.06 26.36
N GLY A 130 24.43 -17.44 27.52
CA GLY A 130 25.71 -17.40 28.23
C GLY A 130 26.48 -16.08 28.08
N HIS A 131 26.15 -15.28 27.06
CA HIS A 131 26.72 -13.96 26.77
C HIS A 131 25.69 -12.89 26.47
N ASN A 132 24.61 -13.25 25.81
CA ASN A 132 23.60 -12.33 25.36
C ASN A 132 22.25 -12.65 25.99
N MET A 133 21.55 -11.62 26.41
CA MET A 133 20.18 -11.68 26.91
C MET A 133 19.24 -11.10 25.83
N LEU A 134 18.36 -11.92 25.32
CA LEU A 134 17.21 -11.51 24.51
C LEU A 134 16.03 -11.21 25.45
N ILE A 135 15.43 -10.06 25.28
CA ILE A 135 14.15 -9.70 25.91
C ILE A 135 13.16 -9.46 24.78
N SER A 136 12.09 -10.27 24.76
CA SER A 136 10.99 -10.19 23.81
C SER A 136 9.75 -9.67 24.53
N ILE A 137 9.12 -8.65 23.97
CA ILE A 137 7.81 -8.16 24.39
C ILE A 137 6.79 -8.80 23.44
N GLU A 138 5.89 -9.59 23.97
CA GLU A 138 4.95 -10.41 23.21
C GLU A 138 3.52 -9.90 23.42
N PRO A 139 2.84 -9.39 22.38
CA PRO A 139 1.43 -9.07 22.43
C PRO A 139 0.61 -10.32 22.16
N PRO A 140 -0.66 -10.37 22.58
CA PRO A 140 -1.57 -11.44 22.16
C PRO A 140 -1.87 -11.32 20.64
N GLU A 141 -2.35 -12.42 20.07
CA GLU A 141 -3.03 -12.42 18.77
C GLU A 141 -4.39 -11.74 18.89
N SER A 142 -4.89 -11.22 17.79
CA SER A 142 -6.23 -10.64 17.67
C SER A 142 -6.76 -10.80 16.26
N THR A 143 -8.07 -10.90 16.15
CA THR A 143 -8.79 -10.86 14.87
C THR A 143 -9.48 -9.50 14.65
N GLN A 144 -9.28 -8.54 15.56
CA GLN A 144 -9.99 -7.27 15.54
C GLN A 144 -9.00 -6.10 15.69
N CYS A 145 -9.21 -5.07 14.87
CA CYS A 145 -8.50 -3.81 14.96
C CYS A 145 -9.02 -2.96 16.14
N VAL A 146 -8.20 -2.01 16.58
CA VAL A 146 -8.59 -1.09 17.65
C VAL A 146 -9.15 0.21 17.06
N ARG A 147 -10.06 0.85 17.84
CA ARG A 147 -10.57 2.17 17.53
C ARG A 147 -9.41 3.18 17.42
N SER A 148 -9.45 4.02 16.39
CA SER A 148 -8.36 4.90 16.01
C SER A 148 -8.81 6.35 15.82
N SER A 149 -7.88 7.29 16.02
CA SER A 149 -8.04 8.71 15.63
C SER A 149 -6.85 9.10 14.77
N ILE A 150 -7.11 9.52 13.53
CA ILE A 150 -6.07 9.88 12.56
C ILE A 150 -6.23 11.36 12.18
N CYS A 151 -5.16 12.14 12.40
CA CYS A 151 -5.05 13.52 11.94
C CYS A 151 -4.08 13.59 10.77
N CYS A 152 -4.55 13.88 9.57
CA CYS A 152 -3.69 14.10 8.40
C CYS A 152 -3.33 15.59 8.30
N VAL A 153 -2.03 15.88 8.22
CA VAL A 153 -1.45 17.21 8.03
C VAL A 153 -0.73 17.19 6.69
N VAL A 154 -1.32 17.82 5.69
CA VAL A 154 -0.98 17.65 4.28
C VAL A 154 -0.39 18.93 3.72
N ASP A 155 0.78 18.79 3.11
CA ASP A 155 1.39 19.82 2.28
C ASP A 155 0.52 20.06 1.04
N VAL A 156 0.18 21.31 0.79
CA VAL A 156 -0.48 21.77 -0.43
C VAL A 156 0.33 22.89 -1.09
N SER A 157 1.64 22.93 -0.85
CA SER A 157 2.54 23.88 -1.50
C SER A 157 2.63 23.65 -3.01
N GLY A 158 3.17 24.59 -3.74
CA GLY A 158 3.24 24.56 -5.20
C GLY A 158 3.96 23.34 -5.79
N SER A 159 4.92 22.76 -5.05
CA SER A 159 5.61 21.52 -5.44
C SER A 159 4.68 20.31 -5.52
N MET A 160 3.67 20.22 -4.64
CA MET A 160 2.66 19.16 -4.69
C MET A 160 1.80 19.15 -5.96
N GLY A 161 1.77 20.25 -6.72
CA GLY A 161 1.16 20.36 -8.04
C GLY A 161 2.04 19.84 -9.18
N THR A 162 3.28 19.38 -8.91
CA THR A 162 4.15 18.80 -9.93
C THR A 162 3.59 17.47 -10.42
N GLU A 163 3.91 17.13 -11.68
CA GLU A 163 3.44 15.90 -12.29
C GLU A 163 3.94 14.67 -11.53
N ALA A 164 3.01 13.80 -11.18
CA ALA A 164 3.29 12.54 -10.51
C ALA A 164 3.91 11.58 -11.53
N THR A 165 5.16 11.26 -11.32
CA THR A 165 5.91 10.36 -12.20
C THR A 165 5.98 8.97 -11.58
N ILE A 166 5.93 7.93 -12.42
CA ILE A 166 6.35 6.59 -12.07
C ILE A 166 7.54 6.20 -12.94
N GLN A 167 8.39 5.32 -12.44
CA GLN A 167 9.47 4.77 -13.26
C GLN A 167 9.02 3.41 -13.80
N ASN A 168 9.11 3.24 -15.13
CA ASN A 168 8.92 1.95 -15.78
C ASN A 168 10.14 1.05 -15.56
N GLU A 169 10.08 -0.20 -16.04
CA GLU A 169 11.17 -1.17 -15.89
C GLU A 169 12.50 -0.74 -16.50
N LYS A 170 12.46 0.15 -17.49
CA LYS A 170 13.67 0.70 -18.14
C LYS A 170 14.27 1.88 -17.37
N GLY A 171 13.63 2.29 -16.26
CA GLY A 171 13.99 3.51 -15.54
C GLY A 171 13.56 4.79 -16.25
N GLU A 172 12.71 4.68 -17.29
CA GLU A 172 12.12 5.83 -17.96
C GLU A 172 10.95 6.37 -17.14
N THR A 173 10.79 7.67 -17.16
CA THR A 173 9.74 8.34 -16.40
C THR A 173 8.45 8.36 -17.20
N GLU A 174 7.40 7.73 -16.67
CA GLU A 174 6.04 7.78 -17.19
C GLU A 174 5.18 8.74 -16.39
N THR A 175 4.25 9.41 -17.07
CA THR A 175 3.32 10.36 -16.45
C THR A 175 1.90 10.09 -16.92
N PHE A 176 0.94 10.26 -16.01
CA PHE A 176 -0.49 10.06 -16.30
C PHE A 176 -1.30 11.36 -16.18
N GLY A 177 -0.61 12.51 -16.12
CA GLY A 177 -1.24 13.80 -15.91
C GLY A 177 -1.75 14.04 -14.50
N LEU A 178 -1.51 13.10 -13.57
CA LEU A 178 -1.79 13.29 -12.14
C LEU A 178 -0.70 14.14 -11.51
N SER A 179 -1.05 14.98 -10.54
CA SER A 179 -0.10 15.66 -9.67
C SER A 179 0.24 14.81 -8.44
N VAL A 180 1.33 15.12 -7.74
CA VAL A 180 1.66 14.50 -6.43
C VAL A 180 0.48 14.69 -5.46
N LEU A 181 -0.19 15.86 -5.50
CA LEU A 181 -1.38 16.12 -4.69
C LEU A 181 -2.55 15.21 -5.07
N ASP A 182 -2.77 14.92 -6.36
CA ASP A 182 -3.86 14.02 -6.78
C ASP A 182 -3.68 12.61 -6.23
N VAL A 183 -2.45 12.06 -6.29
CA VAL A 183 -2.14 10.75 -5.73
C VAL A 183 -2.23 10.77 -4.20
N THR A 184 -1.82 11.87 -3.56
CA THR A 184 -1.98 12.08 -2.12
C THR A 184 -3.46 12.11 -1.73
N LYS A 185 -4.32 12.78 -2.49
CA LYS A 185 -5.78 12.76 -2.27
C LYS A 185 -6.34 11.33 -2.32
N HIS A 186 -5.88 10.52 -3.27
CA HIS A 186 -6.30 9.13 -3.36
C HIS A 186 -5.91 8.32 -2.13
N ALA A 187 -4.68 8.48 -1.63
CA ALA A 187 -4.24 7.87 -0.38
C ALA A 187 -5.08 8.31 0.82
N LEU A 188 -5.40 9.61 0.92
CA LEU A 188 -6.29 10.13 1.97
C LEU A 188 -7.70 9.51 1.90
N LYS A 189 -8.24 9.36 0.69
CA LYS A 189 -9.55 8.70 0.49
C LYS A 189 -9.51 7.23 0.91
N THR A 190 -8.41 6.53 0.64
CA THR A 190 -8.20 5.15 1.11
C THR A 190 -8.23 5.08 2.63
N ILE A 191 -7.53 5.99 3.33
CA ILE A 191 -7.60 6.09 4.79
C ILE A 191 -9.06 6.27 5.24
N VAL A 192 -9.76 7.25 4.70
CA VAL A 192 -11.15 7.58 5.09
C VAL A 192 -12.10 6.41 4.86
N LYS A 193 -11.96 5.69 3.74
CA LYS A 193 -12.78 4.51 3.41
C LYS A 193 -12.48 3.30 4.27
N SER A 194 -11.29 3.22 4.86
CA SER A 194 -10.90 2.13 5.76
C SER A 194 -11.38 2.33 7.20
N LEU A 195 -11.78 3.53 7.56
CA LEU A 195 -12.21 3.86 8.92
C LEU A 195 -13.66 3.43 9.18
N THR A 196 -13.89 2.98 10.41
CA THR A 196 -15.23 2.61 10.88
C THR A 196 -15.98 3.82 11.43
N PRO A 197 -17.31 3.73 11.66
CA PRO A 197 -18.08 4.80 12.27
C PRO A 197 -17.65 5.19 13.69
N GLN A 198 -16.83 4.38 14.36
CA GLN A 198 -16.27 4.68 15.67
C GLN A 198 -14.91 5.39 15.60
N ASP A 199 -14.23 5.35 14.46
CA ASP A 199 -12.96 6.02 14.27
C ASP A 199 -13.14 7.51 14.05
N GLU A 200 -12.11 8.28 14.41
CA GLU A 200 -12.08 9.73 14.22
C GLU A 200 -11.06 10.10 13.13
N PHE A 201 -11.44 11.07 12.31
CA PHE A 201 -10.56 11.65 11.30
C PHE A 201 -10.59 13.17 11.34
N SER A 202 -9.43 13.80 11.10
CA SER A 202 -9.28 15.23 10.90
C SER A 202 -8.29 15.54 9.80
N LEU A 203 -8.43 16.68 9.14
CA LEU A 203 -7.61 17.08 8.01
C LEU A 203 -7.16 18.54 8.16
N ILE A 204 -5.86 18.73 8.08
CA ILE A 204 -5.22 20.04 8.06
C ILE A 204 -4.41 20.14 6.78
N THR A 205 -4.43 21.27 6.14
CA THR A 205 -3.54 21.60 5.02
C THR A 205 -2.60 22.73 5.41
N PHE A 206 -1.40 22.71 4.86
CA PHE A 206 -0.45 23.78 5.03
C PHE A 206 0.26 24.15 3.71
N CYS A 207 0.51 25.44 3.59
CA CYS A 207 1.33 26.09 2.59
C CYS A 207 2.06 27.25 3.28
N SER A 208 2.04 28.48 2.79
CA SER A 208 2.41 29.69 3.58
C SER A 208 1.49 29.87 4.80
N THR A 209 0.23 29.48 4.67
CA THR A 209 -0.79 29.51 5.73
C THR A 209 -1.22 28.10 6.10
N VAL A 210 -1.86 27.96 7.25
CA VAL A 210 -2.40 26.69 7.76
C VAL A 210 -3.92 26.76 7.80
N SER A 211 -4.59 25.74 7.26
CA SER A 211 -6.05 25.63 7.26
C SER A 211 -6.49 24.31 7.89
N VAL A 212 -7.50 24.38 8.76
CA VAL A 212 -8.20 23.18 9.25
C VAL A 212 -9.34 22.92 8.28
N GLU A 213 -9.16 21.93 7.41
CA GLU A 213 -10.16 21.54 6.41
C GLU A 213 -11.30 20.74 7.04
N LEU A 214 -10.95 19.90 8.03
CA LEU A 214 -11.89 19.09 8.79
C LEU A 214 -11.47 19.00 10.26
N GLU A 215 -12.35 19.47 11.14
CA GLU A 215 -12.24 19.25 12.58
C GLU A 215 -12.41 17.75 12.89
N PRO A 216 -11.83 17.25 14.01
CA PRO A 216 -11.96 15.85 14.41
C PRO A 216 -13.42 15.41 14.51
N ARG A 217 -13.77 14.37 13.77
CA ARG A 217 -15.14 13.84 13.73
C ARG A 217 -15.16 12.34 13.50
N LEU A 218 -16.21 11.69 14.00
CA LEU A 218 -16.46 10.27 13.76
C LEU A 218 -16.80 10.02 12.28
N MET A 219 -16.25 8.93 11.72
CA MET A 219 -16.41 8.55 10.31
C MET A 219 -17.73 7.80 10.04
N THR A 220 -18.85 8.42 10.43
CA THR A 220 -20.17 7.93 10.03
C THR A 220 -20.32 8.02 8.49
N PRO A 221 -21.23 7.24 7.87
CA PRO A 221 -21.38 7.25 6.39
C PRO A 221 -21.54 8.66 5.79
N ALA A 222 -22.33 9.51 6.42
CA ALA A 222 -22.49 10.91 6.00
C ALA A 222 -21.22 11.76 6.19
N ALA A 223 -20.44 11.50 7.26
CA ALA A 223 -19.17 12.17 7.48
C ALA A 223 -18.11 11.73 6.46
N VAL A 224 -18.10 10.46 6.07
CA VAL A 224 -17.22 9.92 5.01
C VAL A 224 -17.46 10.65 3.70
N GLU A 225 -18.71 10.77 3.23
CA GLU A 225 -19.04 11.47 1.98
C GLU A 225 -18.56 12.93 2.01
N ASN A 226 -18.91 13.68 3.04
CA ASN A 226 -18.44 15.06 3.21
C ASN A 226 -16.91 15.16 3.26
N THR A 227 -16.23 14.20 3.89
CA THR A 227 -14.77 14.18 3.96
C THR A 227 -14.14 13.92 2.59
N LEU A 228 -14.71 13.02 1.78
CA LEU A 228 -14.25 12.77 0.42
C LEU A 228 -14.38 14.01 -0.47
N GLU A 229 -15.48 14.73 -0.39
CA GLU A 229 -15.68 16.01 -1.11
C GLU A 229 -14.63 17.06 -0.71
N ARG A 230 -14.33 17.17 0.59
CA ARG A 230 -13.29 18.10 1.08
C ARG A 230 -11.91 17.73 0.56
N ILE A 231 -11.56 16.43 0.54
CA ILE A 231 -10.30 15.94 -0.02
C ILE A 231 -10.23 16.27 -1.52
N ASP A 232 -11.29 16.07 -2.28
CA ASP A 232 -11.33 16.41 -3.71
C ASP A 232 -11.13 17.90 -3.96
N GLY A 233 -11.65 18.75 -3.08
CA GLY A 233 -11.52 20.21 -3.16
C GLY A 233 -10.13 20.77 -2.84
N LEU A 234 -9.17 19.96 -2.38
CA LEU A 234 -7.82 20.44 -2.11
C LEU A 234 -7.13 20.89 -3.42
N SER A 235 -6.39 21.98 -3.34
CA SER A 235 -5.63 22.53 -4.47
C SER A 235 -4.28 23.05 -3.99
N GLU A 236 -3.29 23.01 -4.89
CA GLU A 236 -1.96 23.53 -4.61
C GLU A 236 -1.96 25.05 -4.44
N LYS A 237 -1.07 25.52 -3.57
CA LYS A 237 -0.84 26.94 -3.25
C LYS A 237 0.66 27.23 -3.37
N ASP A 238 1.16 28.23 -2.62
CA ASP A 238 2.58 28.57 -2.70
C ASP A 238 3.43 27.90 -1.59
N MET A 239 4.25 28.56 -0.88
CA MET A 239 5.31 28.18 0.07
C MET A 239 4.97 27.03 1.06
N THR A 240 6.00 26.52 1.79
CA THR A 240 5.90 25.35 2.68
C THR A 240 6.19 25.74 4.13
N ASN A 241 5.16 25.82 4.98
CA ASN A 241 5.23 26.05 6.44
C ASN A 241 4.94 24.78 7.21
N LEU A 242 5.86 23.80 7.14
CA LEU A 242 5.70 22.50 7.75
C LEU A 242 5.45 22.57 9.27
N TRP A 243 6.25 23.41 9.98
CA TRP A 243 6.08 23.55 11.43
C TRP A 243 4.71 24.12 11.78
N GLY A 244 4.22 25.07 11.02
CA GLY A 244 2.87 25.62 11.23
C GLY A 244 1.79 24.55 11.15
N GLY A 245 1.85 23.69 10.10
CA GLY A 245 0.95 22.55 9.92
C GLY A 245 1.05 21.55 11.06
N LEU A 246 2.27 21.07 11.37
CA LEU A 246 2.52 20.13 12.46
C LEU A 246 2.02 20.65 13.81
N LYS A 247 2.37 21.89 14.15
CA LYS A 247 1.94 22.55 15.39
C LYS A 247 0.42 22.60 15.50
N LYS A 248 -0.27 23.02 14.42
CA LYS A 248 -1.74 23.08 14.40
C LYS A 248 -2.39 21.72 14.59
N GLY A 249 -1.81 20.66 13.99
CA GLY A 249 -2.26 19.26 14.19
C GLY A 249 -2.13 18.82 15.65
N LEU A 250 -1.01 19.12 16.28
CA LEU A 250 -0.77 18.79 17.71
C LEU A 250 -1.71 19.57 18.62
N GLU A 251 -1.94 20.85 18.35
CA GLU A 251 -2.88 21.70 19.11
C GLU A 251 -4.31 21.16 18.96
N LEU A 252 -4.75 20.87 17.74
CA LEU A 252 -6.07 20.36 17.42
C LEU A 252 -6.35 19.04 18.17
N LEU A 253 -5.41 18.09 18.14
CA LEU A 253 -5.54 16.82 18.85
C LEU A 253 -5.53 16.99 20.37
N THR A 254 -4.80 17.98 20.89
CA THR A 254 -4.78 18.30 22.33
C THR A 254 -6.13 18.90 22.78
N GLU A 255 -6.71 19.78 21.97
CA GLU A 255 -7.97 20.48 22.25
C GLU A 255 -9.18 19.54 22.11
N SER A 256 -9.22 18.73 21.06
CA SER A 256 -10.34 17.83 20.74
C SER A 256 -10.46 16.64 21.70
N ARG A 257 -9.36 16.22 22.31
CA ARG A 257 -9.27 15.06 23.21
C ARG A 257 -9.94 13.82 22.59
N PRO A 258 -9.30 13.18 21.61
CA PRO A 258 -9.85 12.01 20.92
C PRO A 258 -10.42 10.98 21.91
N LYS A 259 -11.53 10.33 21.53
CA LYS A 259 -12.18 9.32 22.39
C LYS A 259 -11.46 7.96 22.37
N THR A 260 -10.29 7.88 21.77
CA THR A 260 -9.40 6.73 21.73
C THR A 260 -8.00 7.19 22.07
N ASP A 261 -7.19 6.26 22.58
CA ASP A 261 -5.77 6.51 22.86
C ASP A 261 -4.88 6.09 21.68
N ASN A 262 -5.43 5.40 20.68
CA ASN A 262 -4.72 5.06 19.44
C ASN A 262 -4.78 6.26 18.48
N VAL A 263 -4.00 7.29 18.79
CA VAL A 263 -3.97 8.57 18.06
C VAL A 263 -2.72 8.65 17.21
N ALA A 264 -2.88 8.99 15.92
CA ALA A 264 -1.77 9.30 15.02
C ALA A 264 -1.95 10.64 14.31
N LEU A 265 -0.83 11.33 14.11
CA LEU A 265 -0.70 12.45 13.19
C LEU A 265 0.15 11.99 12.02
N PHE A 266 -0.41 12.06 10.80
CA PHE A 266 0.27 11.74 9.54
C PHE A 266 0.66 13.05 8.86
N LEU A 267 1.96 13.33 8.80
CA LEU A 267 2.52 14.53 8.18
C LEU A 267 3.06 14.17 6.78
N LEU A 268 2.47 14.77 5.75
CA LEU A 268 2.74 14.48 4.35
C LEU A 268 3.33 15.70 3.66
N THR A 269 4.52 15.57 3.04
CA THR A 269 5.21 16.66 2.33
C THR A 269 6.13 16.14 1.22
N ASP A 270 6.33 16.91 0.16
CA ASP A 270 7.28 16.64 -0.94
C ASP A 270 8.46 17.58 -0.95
N GLY A 271 8.50 18.57 -0.04
CA GLY A 271 9.42 19.69 -0.11
C GLY A 271 10.25 19.97 1.13
N LEU A 272 11.17 20.92 0.94
CA LEU A 272 11.93 21.54 2.02
C LEU A 272 11.08 22.66 2.64
N PRO A 273 10.96 22.72 4.00
CA PRO A 273 10.32 23.87 4.62
C PRO A 273 11.08 25.16 4.28
N ASN A 274 10.35 26.15 3.80
CA ASN A 274 10.92 27.48 3.54
C ASN A 274 10.38 28.56 4.51
N ILE A 275 9.42 28.16 5.36
CA ILE A 275 8.98 28.90 6.52
C ILE A 275 9.09 27.95 7.72
N GLY A 276 9.91 28.30 8.71
CA GLY A 276 10.16 27.42 9.87
C GLY A 276 10.65 28.17 11.11
N PRO A 277 10.71 27.48 12.25
CA PRO A 277 11.20 28.04 13.49
C PRO A 277 12.73 28.25 13.49
N ALA A 278 13.20 29.27 14.15
CA ALA A 278 14.64 29.60 14.21
C ALA A 278 15.55 28.49 14.78
N LYS A 279 14.99 27.58 15.57
CA LYS A 279 15.70 26.41 16.17
C LYS A 279 15.61 25.15 15.33
N GLY A 280 14.89 25.18 14.18
CA GLY A 280 14.49 24.03 13.40
C GLY A 280 13.30 23.28 14.00
N GLU A 281 12.67 22.45 13.17
CA GLU A 281 11.43 21.74 13.48
C GLU A 281 11.62 20.71 14.60
N SER A 282 12.66 19.88 14.51
CA SER A 282 12.96 18.81 15.47
C SER A 282 13.14 19.34 16.88
N LYS A 283 13.97 20.38 17.03
CA LYS A 283 14.23 20.97 18.36
C LYS A 283 13.01 21.67 18.93
N THR A 284 12.22 22.33 18.06
CA THR A 284 10.98 23.00 18.46
C THR A 284 9.93 21.98 18.91
N LEU A 285 9.89 20.79 18.25
CA LEU A 285 9.02 19.68 18.66
C LEU A 285 9.44 19.08 20.01
N GLU A 286 10.75 18.94 20.29
CA GLU A 286 11.23 18.53 21.61
C GLU A 286 10.77 19.50 22.69
N ASP A 287 10.93 20.82 22.44
CA ASP A 287 10.49 21.87 23.37
C ASP A 287 8.96 21.79 23.57
N PHE A 288 8.18 21.60 22.51
CA PHE A 288 6.72 21.40 22.59
C PHE A 288 6.36 20.17 23.42
N LYS A 289 6.97 19.02 23.16
CA LYS A 289 6.76 17.76 23.91
C LYS A 289 7.06 17.94 25.42
N LYS A 290 8.16 18.63 25.74
CA LYS A 290 8.55 18.91 27.13
C LYS A 290 7.55 19.83 27.84
N ASN A 291 7.13 20.91 27.17
CA ASN A 291 6.23 21.90 27.74
C ASN A 291 4.82 21.35 27.99
N ASN A 292 4.36 20.43 27.13
CA ASN A 292 3.05 19.79 27.22
C ASN A 292 3.06 18.45 27.98
N LYS A 293 4.20 18.05 28.58
CA LYS A 293 4.37 16.76 29.28
C LYS A 293 4.07 15.54 28.42
N GLY A 294 4.26 15.64 27.12
CA GLY A 294 4.02 14.59 26.13
C GLY A 294 3.49 15.14 24.81
N LEU A 295 3.12 14.24 23.93
CA LEU A 295 2.44 14.54 22.67
C LEU A 295 1.04 13.90 22.68
N PRO A 296 0.04 14.50 21.99
CA PRO A 296 -1.32 13.97 21.97
C PRO A 296 -1.47 12.68 21.15
N GLY A 297 -0.51 12.34 20.33
CA GLY A 297 -0.49 11.16 19.49
C GLY A 297 0.89 10.88 18.91
N ARG A 298 1.03 9.79 18.17
CA ARG A 298 2.27 9.44 17.45
C ARG A 298 2.35 10.25 16.16
N ILE A 299 3.56 10.64 15.76
CA ILE A 299 3.79 11.40 14.54
C ILE A 299 4.47 10.49 13.52
N HIS A 300 3.77 10.19 12.43
CA HIS A 300 4.33 9.53 11.26
C HIS A 300 4.59 10.56 10.17
N THR A 301 5.74 10.49 9.52
CA THR A 301 6.12 11.43 8.47
C THR A 301 6.30 10.70 7.14
N PHE A 302 5.75 11.28 6.08
CA PHE A 302 5.79 10.75 4.72
C PHE A 302 6.44 11.78 3.82
N GLY A 303 7.56 11.39 3.20
CA GLY A 303 8.30 12.26 2.32
C GLY A 303 8.22 11.78 0.87
N PHE A 304 7.71 12.64 -0.02
CA PHE A 304 7.54 12.35 -1.45
C PHE A 304 8.71 12.88 -2.28
N GLY A 305 9.16 12.06 -3.25
CA GLY A 305 10.20 12.47 -4.20
C GLY A 305 11.59 12.59 -3.56
N TYR A 306 12.44 13.41 -4.16
CA TYR A 306 13.86 13.45 -3.82
C TYR A 306 14.32 14.80 -3.26
N SER A 307 13.44 15.79 -3.19
CA SER A 307 13.79 17.18 -2.82
C SER A 307 13.33 17.54 -1.40
N MET A 308 13.43 16.60 -0.45
CA MET A 308 12.97 16.76 0.93
C MET A 308 14.10 16.67 1.94
N ASN A 309 13.85 17.13 3.16
CA ASN A 309 14.73 16.93 4.31
C ASN A 309 14.36 15.66 5.09
N SER A 310 14.80 14.50 4.60
CA SER A 310 14.51 13.20 5.23
C SER A 310 15.10 13.03 6.63
N VAL A 311 16.22 13.71 6.93
CA VAL A 311 16.80 13.68 8.28
C VAL A 311 15.83 14.35 9.26
N MET A 312 15.36 15.55 8.95
CA MET A 312 14.39 16.28 9.78
C MET A 312 13.09 15.49 9.92
N LEU A 313 12.55 14.90 8.83
CA LEU A 313 11.33 14.07 8.87
C LEU A 313 11.53 12.82 9.75
N SER A 314 12.69 12.18 9.66
CA SER A 314 13.06 11.03 10.49
C SER A 314 13.19 11.41 11.98
N GLU A 315 13.79 12.56 12.29
CA GLU A 315 13.88 13.08 13.66
C GLU A 315 12.50 13.42 14.22
N VAL A 316 11.66 14.13 13.46
CA VAL A 316 10.29 14.49 13.87
C VAL A 316 9.48 13.24 14.18
N SER A 317 9.53 12.22 13.32
CA SER A 317 8.82 10.95 13.58
C SER A 317 9.37 10.23 14.80
N SER A 318 10.69 10.20 14.99
CA SER A 318 11.34 9.54 16.14
C SER A 318 10.98 10.24 17.47
N ILE A 319 11.01 11.58 17.53
CA ILE A 319 10.56 12.37 18.68
C ILE A 319 9.08 12.09 18.96
N GLY A 320 8.28 11.94 17.88
CA GLY A 320 6.85 11.65 17.90
C GLY A 320 6.50 10.20 18.24
N GLY A 321 7.47 9.30 18.32
CA GLY A 321 7.24 7.87 18.58
C GLY A 321 6.54 7.13 17.42
N GLY A 322 6.63 7.69 16.19
CA GLY A 322 6.15 7.11 14.96
C GLY A 322 7.28 6.71 14.01
N LEU A 323 7.00 6.70 12.71
CA LEU A 323 7.92 6.24 11.65
C LEU A 323 8.04 7.30 10.55
N TYR A 324 9.23 7.39 9.97
CA TYR A 324 9.47 8.06 8.71
C TYR A 324 9.35 7.06 7.56
N SER A 325 8.60 7.42 6.55
CA SER A 325 8.39 6.62 5.33
C SER A 325 8.81 7.41 4.10
N PHE A 326 9.68 6.82 3.30
CA PHE A 326 10.14 7.38 2.04
C PHE A 326 9.29 6.91 0.87
N ILE A 327 8.83 7.83 0.03
CA ILE A 327 8.05 7.58 -1.18
C ILE A 327 8.82 8.13 -2.36
N PRO A 328 9.64 7.32 -3.06
CA PRO A 328 10.52 7.79 -4.13
C PRO A 328 9.77 8.38 -5.32
N ASP A 329 8.67 7.77 -5.68
CA ASP A 329 7.75 8.20 -6.75
C ASP A 329 6.33 7.74 -6.43
N CYS A 330 5.38 8.15 -7.25
CA CYS A 330 3.97 7.92 -6.97
C CYS A 330 3.54 6.45 -7.07
N SER A 331 4.33 5.57 -7.68
CA SER A 331 4.03 4.12 -7.71
C SER A 331 4.10 3.45 -6.34
N PHE A 332 4.74 4.10 -5.36
CA PHE A 332 4.86 3.58 -3.98
C PHE A 332 3.86 4.19 -3.01
N VAL A 333 3.04 5.14 -3.42
CA VAL A 333 2.12 5.83 -2.51
C VAL A 333 1.15 4.86 -1.85
N GLY A 334 0.46 4.04 -2.65
CA GLY A 334 -0.47 3.03 -2.15
C GLY A 334 0.21 2.10 -1.14
N THR A 335 1.31 1.46 -1.56
CA THR A 335 2.11 0.56 -0.73
C THR A 335 2.48 1.16 0.62
N VAL A 336 3.06 2.36 0.64
CA VAL A 336 3.55 2.98 1.88
C VAL A 336 2.41 3.37 2.81
N PHE A 337 1.33 3.97 2.26
CA PHE A 337 0.18 4.37 3.07
C PHE A 337 -0.58 3.19 3.64
N VAL A 338 -0.84 2.17 2.84
CA VAL A 338 -1.55 0.97 3.27
C VAL A 338 -0.81 0.30 4.45
N ASN A 339 0.51 0.10 4.32
CA ASN A 339 1.30 -0.45 5.43
C ASN A 339 1.26 0.46 6.68
N ALA A 340 1.34 1.79 6.52
CA ALA A 340 1.31 2.71 7.65
C ALA A 340 -0.04 2.70 8.39
N VAL A 341 -1.15 2.68 7.66
CA VAL A 341 -2.50 2.60 8.23
C VAL A 341 -2.70 1.24 8.89
N ALA A 342 -2.33 0.13 8.24
CA ALA A 342 -2.42 -1.22 8.81
C ALA A 342 -1.66 -1.31 10.14
N ASN A 343 -0.40 -0.84 10.20
CA ASN A 343 0.37 -0.79 11.44
C ASN A 343 -0.31 0.06 12.53
N HIS A 344 -0.99 1.14 12.15
CA HIS A 344 -1.67 2.00 13.10
C HIS A 344 -2.92 1.34 13.69
N ILE A 345 -3.81 0.81 12.87
CA ILE A 345 -5.10 0.26 13.34
C ILE A 345 -4.96 -1.13 13.99
N THR A 346 -3.85 -1.84 13.77
CA THR A 346 -3.52 -3.11 14.45
C THR A 346 -2.68 -2.92 15.73
N THR A 347 -2.54 -1.70 16.23
CA THR A 347 -1.74 -1.40 17.43
C THR A 347 -2.39 -1.98 18.68
N ALA A 348 -1.70 -2.88 19.39
CA ALA A 348 -2.13 -3.47 20.66
C ALA A 348 -1.84 -2.57 21.87
N ALA A 349 -0.65 -1.94 21.88
CA ALA A 349 -0.23 -1.03 22.94
C ALA A 349 0.77 0.02 22.40
N TYR A 350 0.91 1.14 23.12
CA TYR A 350 1.74 2.27 22.70
C TYR A 350 2.52 2.88 23.88
N ASN A 351 3.48 3.76 23.56
CA ASN A 351 4.42 4.37 24.53
C ASN A 351 5.16 3.33 25.36
N LEU A 352 5.59 2.23 24.70
CA LEU A 352 6.34 1.17 25.35
C LEU A 352 7.71 1.66 25.77
N THR A 353 8.02 1.53 27.07
CA THR A 353 9.32 1.81 27.63
C THR A 353 9.79 0.60 28.45
N LEU A 354 10.88 0.00 28.00
CA LEU A 354 11.54 -1.12 28.67
C LEU A 354 12.71 -0.57 29.51
N GLU A 355 12.67 -0.81 30.80
CA GLU A 355 13.78 -0.50 31.76
C GLU A 355 14.42 -1.81 32.19
N VAL A 356 15.73 -1.93 32.03
CA VAL A 356 16.52 -3.11 32.41
C VAL A 356 17.53 -2.68 33.44
N ASN A 357 17.54 -3.32 34.59
CA ASN A 357 18.42 -3.02 35.72
C ASN A 357 19.19 -4.28 36.15
N GLY A 358 20.52 -4.21 36.11
CA GLY A 358 21.40 -5.28 36.48
C GLY A 358 22.03 -5.05 37.86
N LYS A 359 21.99 -6.07 38.74
CA LYS A 359 22.76 -6.13 39.99
C LYS A 359 23.76 -7.27 39.89
N ASN A 360 25.05 -6.95 40.02
CA ASN A 360 26.16 -7.88 39.71
C ASN A 360 26.15 -8.42 38.27
N VAL A 361 25.52 -7.68 37.39
CA VAL A 361 25.48 -7.88 35.93
C VAL A 361 25.74 -6.53 35.29
N VAL A 362 26.67 -6.50 34.34
CA VAL A 362 27.00 -5.33 33.53
C VAL A 362 26.37 -5.52 32.14
N ILE A 363 25.66 -4.51 31.67
CA ILE A 363 25.19 -4.42 30.30
C ILE A 363 26.32 -3.83 29.46
N GLU A 364 27.01 -4.67 28.72
CA GLU A 364 28.13 -4.23 27.87
C GLU A 364 27.63 -3.43 26.67
N LYS A 365 28.47 -2.53 26.15
CA LYS A 365 28.14 -1.79 24.93
C LYS A 365 28.02 -2.75 23.75
N GLY A 366 27.00 -2.60 22.96
CA GLY A 366 26.71 -3.45 21.79
C GLY A 366 25.72 -2.81 20.82
N ASP A 367 25.18 -3.61 19.89
CA ASP A 367 24.30 -3.11 18.82
C ASP A 367 22.95 -2.60 19.34
N HIS A 368 22.54 -2.88 20.58
CA HIS A 368 21.38 -2.27 21.24
C HIS A 368 21.52 -0.73 21.39
N LEU A 369 22.73 -0.18 21.19
CA LEU A 369 22.95 1.26 21.08
C LEU A 369 22.27 1.88 19.86
N ALA A 370 21.75 1.08 18.94
CA ALA A 370 20.83 1.53 17.88
C ALA A 370 19.61 2.29 18.43
N TYR A 371 19.14 1.94 19.64
CA TYR A 371 18.06 2.65 20.35
C TYR A 371 18.52 3.92 21.10
N GLY A 372 19.72 4.42 20.83
CA GLY A 372 20.29 5.61 21.45
C GLY A 372 21.40 5.31 22.46
N PRO A 373 22.02 6.34 23.05
CA PRO A 373 23.16 6.21 23.94
C PRO A 373 22.77 5.53 25.25
N GLN A 374 23.73 4.82 25.83
CA GLN A 374 23.64 4.23 27.18
C GLN A 374 24.36 5.12 28.18
N ALA A 375 23.67 5.55 29.22
CA ALA A 375 24.21 6.45 30.24
C ALA A 375 24.97 5.69 31.35
N ASP A 376 24.56 4.45 31.64
CA ASP A 376 25.08 3.62 32.71
C ASP A 376 25.25 2.17 32.24
N ASP A 377 26.26 1.46 32.75
CA ASP A 377 26.53 0.05 32.44
C ASP A 377 25.68 -0.95 33.26
N LYS A 378 24.90 -0.46 34.21
CA LYS A 378 24.00 -1.27 35.05
C LYS A 378 22.54 -1.13 34.68
N SER A 379 22.20 -0.07 34.00
CA SER A 379 20.81 0.21 33.63
C SER A 379 20.67 0.64 32.16
N ARG A 380 19.54 0.27 31.57
CA ARG A 380 19.19 0.65 30.22
C ARG A 380 17.69 0.91 30.11
N ALA A 381 17.31 2.07 29.58
CA ALA A 381 15.93 2.36 29.16
C ALA A 381 15.86 2.41 27.64
N ILE A 382 14.84 1.77 27.05
CA ILE A 382 14.56 1.73 25.61
C ILE A 382 13.10 2.07 25.38
N SER A 383 12.83 2.96 24.42
CA SER A 383 11.49 3.26 23.93
C SER A 383 11.27 2.54 22.60
N PHE A 384 10.21 1.73 22.53
CA PHE A 384 9.82 0.99 21.31
C PHE A 384 8.70 1.67 20.51
N GLY A 385 8.10 2.73 21.05
CA GLY A 385 6.95 3.39 20.41
C GLY A 385 5.68 2.58 20.60
N SER A 386 5.25 1.81 19.60
CA SER A 386 4.05 0.96 19.63
C SER A 386 4.36 -0.50 19.32
N ILE A 387 3.44 -1.37 19.69
CA ILE A 387 3.47 -2.79 19.36
C ILE A 387 2.12 -3.18 18.74
N GLN A 388 2.15 -3.96 17.68
CA GLN A 388 0.99 -4.46 16.97
C GLN A 388 0.58 -5.83 17.50
N PHE A 389 -0.67 -6.22 17.37
CA PHE A 389 -1.12 -7.57 17.70
C PHE A 389 -0.33 -8.62 16.92
N GLY A 390 0.10 -9.68 17.59
CA GLY A 390 0.84 -10.78 16.98
C GLY A 390 2.27 -10.45 16.52
N GLN A 391 2.80 -9.25 16.81
CA GLN A 391 4.17 -8.86 16.43
C GLN A 391 5.02 -8.56 17.65
N SER A 392 6.06 -9.36 17.92
CA SER A 392 6.98 -9.12 19.03
C SER A 392 7.86 -7.88 18.81
N LYS A 393 8.34 -7.31 19.91
CA LYS A 393 9.43 -6.32 19.94
C LYS A 393 10.59 -6.86 20.75
N ASP A 394 11.74 -6.92 20.12
CA ASP A 394 12.88 -7.66 20.64
C ASP A 394 14.10 -6.78 20.80
N VAL A 395 14.85 -7.00 21.88
CA VAL A 395 16.16 -6.39 22.07
C VAL A 395 17.13 -7.38 22.67
N VAL A 396 18.40 -7.33 22.23
CA VAL A 396 19.47 -8.19 22.73
C VAL A 396 20.54 -7.33 23.38
N PHE A 397 20.92 -7.73 24.60
CA PHE A 397 21.98 -7.10 25.37
C PHE A 397 23.16 -8.06 25.59
N PRO A 398 24.41 -7.68 25.26
CA PRO A 398 25.57 -8.41 25.77
C PRO A 398 25.71 -8.16 27.27
N LEU A 399 25.81 -9.26 28.03
CA LEU A 399 25.86 -9.23 29.49
C LEU A 399 27.14 -9.85 30.02
N LYS A 400 27.68 -9.26 31.10
CA LYS A 400 28.79 -9.80 31.83
C LYS A 400 28.46 -9.92 33.30
N LYS A 401 28.56 -11.14 33.85
CA LYS A 401 28.45 -11.37 35.29
C LYS A 401 29.69 -10.84 36.02
N VAL A 402 29.48 -10.06 37.06
CA VAL A 402 30.55 -9.49 37.88
C VAL A 402 30.51 -10.11 39.28
N LYS A 403 31.64 -10.59 39.78
CA LYS A 403 31.72 -11.09 41.17
C LYS A 403 31.52 -9.93 42.12
N GLY A 404 30.55 -10.04 43.01
CA GLY A 404 30.34 -9.04 44.08
C GLY A 404 31.55 -8.89 44.98
N LEU A 405 31.73 -7.71 45.57
CA LEU A 405 32.92 -7.32 46.39
C LEU A 405 33.19 -8.27 47.58
N LEU A 406 32.19 -9.04 48.00
CA LEU A 406 32.26 -10.00 49.10
C LEU A 406 32.00 -11.46 48.66
N GLY A 407 31.98 -11.75 47.38
CA GLY A 407 31.90 -13.13 46.85
C GLY A 407 30.57 -13.87 47.04
N ARG A 408 29.50 -13.23 47.52
CA ARG A 408 28.26 -13.88 47.93
C ARG A 408 26.97 -13.30 47.37
N SER A 409 26.99 -12.29 46.52
CA SER A 409 25.73 -11.79 45.96
C SER A 409 25.47 -12.36 44.58
N GLU A 410 24.35 -13.00 44.44
CA GLU A 410 23.85 -13.56 43.16
C GLU A 410 23.59 -12.48 42.13
N PRO A 411 23.75 -12.77 40.83
CA PRO A 411 23.36 -11.86 39.79
C PRO A 411 21.84 -11.69 39.77
N SER A 412 21.33 -10.47 39.57
CA SER A 412 19.93 -10.25 39.20
C SER A 412 19.84 -9.34 37.98
N LEU A 413 18.82 -9.58 37.17
CA LEU A 413 18.44 -8.73 36.05
C LEU A 413 16.94 -8.49 36.13
N ASP A 414 16.57 -7.27 36.49
CA ASP A 414 15.18 -6.88 36.68
C ASP A 414 14.72 -6.05 35.47
N VAL A 415 13.61 -6.44 34.90
CA VAL A 415 13.03 -5.83 33.69
C VAL A 415 11.68 -5.27 34.05
N THR A 416 11.49 -3.99 33.76
CA THR A 416 10.20 -3.30 33.94
C THR A 416 9.74 -2.76 32.58
N LEU A 417 8.58 -3.23 32.11
CA LEU A 417 7.91 -2.72 30.94
C LEU A 417 6.76 -1.80 31.35
N LYS A 418 6.79 -0.57 30.88
CA LYS A 418 5.71 0.42 31.04
C LYS A 418 5.08 0.67 29.68
N TYR A 419 3.75 0.62 29.60
CA TYR A 419 3.01 0.82 28.34
C TYR A 419 1.60 1.33 28.60
N TYR A 420 0.92 1.77 27.53
CA TYR A 420 -0.46 2.20 27.56
C TYR A 420 -1.30 1.30 26.64
N THR A 421 -2.50 0.94 27.08
CA THR A 421 -3.48 0.17 26.32
C THR A 421 -4.88 0.44 26.87
N GLY A 422 -5.87 0.67 26.00
CA GLY A 422 -7.24 0.96 26.41
C GLY A 422 -7.38 2.10 27.40
N GLY A 423 -6.58 3.18 27.22
CA GLY A 423 -6.60 4.37 28.10
C GLY A 423 -5.86 4.22 29.42
N ASN A 424 -5.32 3.04 29.70
CA ASN A 424 -4.71 2.74 30.98
C ASN A 424 -3.20 2.55 30.85
N LYS A 425 -2.46 3.13 31.80
CA LYS A 425 -1.05 2.82 31.99
C LYS A 425 -0.91 1.48 32.69
N LYS A 426 -0.13 0.58 32.09
CA LYS A 426 0.24 -0.70 32.69
C LYS A 426 1.73 -0.78 32.95
N THR A 427 2.08 -1.59 33.93
CA THR A 427 3.48 -1.89 34.27
C THR A 427 3.59 -3.41 34.47
N LEU A 428 4.54 -4.01 33.79
CA LEU A 428 4.87 -5.42 33.92
C LEU A 428 6.33 -5.52 34.42
N GLU A 429 6.56 -6.28 35.49
CA GLU A 429 7.88 -6.50 36.08
C GLU A 429 8.22 -7.99 36.01
N LYS A 430 9.42 -8.30 35.58
CA LYS A 430 9.94 -9.66 35.49
C LYS A 430 11.43 -9.67 35.79
N SER A 431 11.87 -10.65 36.59
CA SER A 431 13.29 -10.88 36.87
C SER A 431 13.75 -12.16 36.18
N TYR A 432 14.98 -12.17 35.66
CA TYR A 432 15.53 -13.36 35.02
C TYR A 432 15.98 -14.38 36.08
N ASP A 433 15.55 -15.62 35.90
CA ASP A 433 15.94 -16.76 36.72
C ASP A 433 17.31 -17.29 36.27
N TRP A 434 18.36 -17.03 37.06
CA TRP A 434 19.72 -17.40 36.75
C TRP A 434 20.06 -18.88 37.03
N ASP A 435 19.14 -19.66 37.59
CA ASP A 435 19.28 -21.11 37.78
C ASP A 435 19.01 -21.87 36.46
N ARG A 436 18.41 -21.20 35.50
CA ARG A 436 18.23 -21.75 34.15
C ARG A 436 19.58 -21.90 33.47
N GLN A 437 19.75 -23.04 32.78
CA GLN A 437 20.93 -23.24 31.93
C GLN A 437 20.86 -22.31 30.72
N PRO A 438 22.00 -21.76 30.25
CA PRO A 438 22.08 -21.02 29.02
C PRO A 438 21.58 -21.86 27.85
N GLU A 439 20.76 -21.28 27.00
CA GLU A 439 20.19 -21.96 25.82
C GLU A 439 20.71 -21.37 24.49
N GLN A 440 21.09 -22.24 23.59
CA GLN A 440 21.36 -21.78 22.21
C GLN A 440 20.05 -21.50 21.51
N SER A 441 19.80 -20.23 21.16
CA SER A 441 18.56 -19.78 20.53
C SER A 441 18.85 -19.12 19.20
N GLU A 442 18.17 -19.57 18.14
CA GLU A 442 18.22 -18.93 16.82
C GLU A 442 17.63 -17.52 16.91
N ASP A 443 16.65 -17.28 17.77
CA ASP A 443 16.09 -15.94 17.97
C ASP A 443 17.15 -14.96 18.49
N ILE A 444 18.00 -15.38 19.43
CA ILE A 444 19.11 -14.52 19.91
C ILE A 444 20.05 -14.18 18.75
N LYS A 445 20.40 -15.15 17.92
CA LYS A 445 21.29 -14.94 16.76
C LYS A 445 20.67 -13.99 15.75
N TYR A 446 19.41 -14.22 15.38
CA TYR A 446 18.67 -13.39 14.45
C TYR A 446 18.55 -11.93 14.98
N GLN A 447 18.13 -11.74 16.22
CA GLN A 447 17.97 -10.41 16.78
C GLN A 447 19.29 -9.66 16.97
N ARG A 448 20.39 -10.37 17.24
CA ARG A 448 21.74 -9.80 17.18
C ARG A 448 22.10 -9.33 15.78
N MET A 449 21.79 -10.14 14.75
CA MET A 449 22.02 -9.79 13.37
C MET A 449 21.20 -8.57 12.95
N ARG A 450 19.90 -8.50 13.33
CA ARG A 450 19.03 -7.36 13.08
C ARG A 450 19.58 -6.06 13.71
N LEU A 451 19.94 -6.09 14.99
CA LEU A 451 20.50 -4.91 15.65
C LEU A 451 21.86 -4.51 15.08
N ALA A 452 22.68 -5.47 14.65
CA ALA A 452 23.95 -5.21 13.96
C ALA A 452 23.71 -4.53 12.60
N LEU A 453 22.68 -4.94 11.85
CA LEU A 453 22.26 -4.27 10.62
C LEU A 453 21.87 -2.81 10.91
N VAL A 454 20.92 -2.60 11.82
CA VAL A 454 20.42 -1.26 12.18
C VAL A 454 21.55 -0.34 12.62
N LYS A 455 22.35 -0.77 13.62
CA LYS A 455 23.47 0.03 14.12
C LYS A 455 24.53 0.27 13.06
N GLY A 456 24.80 -0.74 12.24
CA GLY A 456 25.75 -0.64 11.14
C GLY A 456 25.31 0.37 10.07
N ILE A 457 24.03 0.40 9.69
CA ILE A 457 23.51 1.39 8.73
C ILE A 457 23.57 2.80 9.36
N GLN A 458 23.15 2.97 10.62
CA GLN A 458 23.29 4.25 11.33
C GLN A 458 24.74 4.74 11.27
N ASP A 459 25.72 3.88 11.58
CA ASP A 459 27.15 4.23 11.52
C ASP A 459 27.61 4.56 10.08
N VAL A 460 27.05 3.92 9.06
CA VAL A 460 27.32 4.23 7.65
C VAL A 460 26.77 5.60 7.28
N LEU A 461 25.55 5.91 7.69
CA LEU A 461 24.91 7.20 7.46
C LEU A 461 25.63 8.34 8.17
N ASP A 462 26.03 8.14 9.42
CA ASP A 462 26.80 9.11 10.20
C ASP A 462 28.14 9.49 9.52
N VAL A 463 28.90 8.48 9.08
CA VAL A 463 30.19 8.74 8.40
C VAL A 463 30.01 9.26 6.97
N SER A 464 28.84 9.08 6.37
CA SER A 464 28.47 9.64 5.06
C SER A 464 28.05 11.11 5.15
N GLY A 465 27.96 11.67 6.36
CA GLY A 465 27.78 13.10 6.58
C GLY A 465 26.38 13.61 6.33
N LEU A 466 25.35 12.77 6.58
CA LEU A 466 23.95 13.17 6.48
C LEU A 466 23.51 14.27 7.47
N THR A 467 24.41 14.79 8.26
CA THR A 467 24.15 16.03 9.01
C THR A 467 24.20 17.21 8.03
N PHE A 468 23.05 17.72 7.67
CA PHE A 468 22.85 18.84 6.73
C PHE A 468 23.54 20.18 7.11
N GLN A 469 24.43 20.16 8.10
CA GLN A 469 25.12 21.36 8.59
C GLN A 469 26.51 21.62 7.98
N SER A 470 27.05 20.72 7.17
CA SER A 470 28.39 20.94 6.59
C SER A 470 28.36 21.09 5.07
N HIS A 471 28.27 22.34 4.61
CA HIS A 471 28.41 22.71 3.20
C HIS A 471 29.84 22.50 2.59
N ASN A 472 30.75 21.84 3.31
CA ASN A 472 32.19 21.85 2.98
C ASN A 472 32.82 20.49 2.65
N PHE A 473 32.00 19.40 2.49
CA PHE A 473 32.55 18.12 2.06
C PHE A 473 32.22 17.85 0.58
N THR A 474 33.21 17.38 -0.16
CA THR A 474 32.93 16.85 -1.51
C THR A 474 32.13 15.57 -1.36
N ALA A 475 30.95 15.49 -1.96
CA ALA A 475 30.04 14.36 -1.94
C ALA A 475 30.75 13.00 -2.18
N ARG A 476 31.82 13.00 -2.97
CA ARG A 476 32.63 11.85 -3.34
C ARG A 476 33.42 11.23 -2.17
N GLU A 477 33.96 12.03 -1.25
CA GLU A 477 34.76 11.51 -0.11
C GLU A 477 33.87 10.88 0.95
N LEU A 478 32.71 11.45 1.20
CA LEU A 478 31.76 10.99 2.20
C LEU A 478 31.20 9.61 1.81
N ASN A 479 30.79 9.44 0.55
CA ASN A 479 30.24 8.17 0.08
C ASN A 479 31.31 7.05 0.04
N ASN A 480 32.58 7.35 -0.23
CA ASN A 480 33.65 6.36 -0.18
C ASN A 480 33.87 5.81 1.25
N LYS A 481 33.74 6.64 2.28
CA LYS A 481 33.77 6.20 3.68
C LYS A 481 32.58 5.32 4.02
N GLY A 482 31.38 5.72 3.59
CA GLY A 482 30.15 4.95 3.71
C GLY A 482 30.27 3.57 3.07
N ARG A 483 30.72 3.50 1.81
CA ARG A 483 30.95 2.22 1.10
C ARG A 483 31.92 1.30 1.81
N LYS A 484 33.02 1.83 2.36
CA LYS A 484 33.97 1.03 3.13
C LYS A 484 33.33 0.44 4.40
N ARG A 485 32.55 1.27 5.10
CA ARG A 485 31.83 0.84 6.31
C ARG A 485 30.76 -0.21 5.96
N LEU A 486 30.01 -0.02 4.89
CA LEU A 486 29.00 -0.94 4.40
C LEU A 486 29.59 -2.34 4.08
N ARG A 487 30.75 -2.40 3.39
CA ARG A 487 31.44 -3.67 3.14
C ARG A 487 31.87 -4.36 4.42
N THR A 488 32.28 -3.62 5.44
CA THR A 488 32.62 -4.19 6.75
C THR A 488 31.38 -4.75 7.45
N LEU A 489 30.25 -4.04 7.36
CA LEU A 489 28.96 -4.51 7.86
C LEU A 489 28.52 -5.79 7.14
N GLU A 490 28.54 -5.80 5.81
CA GLU A 490 28.20 -6.96 5.00
C GLU A 490 29.01 -8.20 5.39
N LYS A 491 30.34 -8.07 5.54
CA LYS A 491 31.21 -9.16 6.01
C LYS A 491 30.77 -9.67 7.40
N ARG A 492 30.51 -8.76 8.33
CA ARG A 492 30.05 -9.10 9.68
C ARG A 492 28.70 -9.83 9.66
N LEU A 493 27.74 -9.38 8.85
CA LEU A 493 26.45 -10.03 8.76
C LEU A 493 26.52 -11.40 8.11
N LYS A 494 27.34 -11.58 7.04
CA LYS A 494 27.61 -12.90 6.45
C LYS A 494 28.18 -13.90 7.45
N GLU A 495 29.04 -13.45 8.38
CA GLU A 495 29.58 -14.30 9.44
C GLU A 495 28.53 -14.67 10.51
N LEU A 496 27.49 -13.85 10.68
CA LEU A 496 26.40 -14.08 11.63
C LEU A 496 25.24 -14.86 11.01
N THR A 497 25.12 -14.89 9.67
CA THR A 497 23.99 -15.49 8.95
C THR A 497 23.94 -16.99 9.15
N ASN A 498 22.76 -17.48 9.56
CA ASN A 498 22.42 -18.89 9.49
C ASN A 498 21.64 -19.14 8.18
N THR A 499 22.26 -19.84 7.21
CA THR A 499 21.64 -20.12 5.91
C THR A 499 20.41 -21.03 5.97
N ASN A 500 20.21 -21.73 7.09
CA ASN A 500 19.03 -22.58 7.31
C ASN A 500 17.88 -21.81 7.98
N GLU A 501 18.07 -20.52 8.30
CA GLU A 501 17.09 -19.70 8.97
C GLU A 501 16.65 -18.56 8.01
N PRO A 502 15.42 -18.63 7.46
CA PRO A 502 14.96 -17.71 6.41
C PRO A 502 15.07 -16.24 6.78
N ARG A 503 14.70 -15.84 8.04
CA ARG A 503 14.75 -14.45 8.51
C ARG A 503 16.16 -13.86 8.43
N SER A 504 17.19 -14.66 8.77
CA SER A 504 18.60 -14.25 8.68
C SER A 504 19.05 -14.05 7.23
N THR A 505 18.61 -14.93 6.35
CA THR A 505 18.91 -14.85 4.92
C THR A 505 18.25 -13.63 4.28
N ASP A 506 17.00 -13.36 4.60
CA ASP A 506 16.24 -12.25 4.05
C ASP A 506 16.75 -10.90 4.58
N LEU A 507 17.13 -10.85 5.86
CA LEU A 507 17.80 -9.67 6.43
C LEU A 507 19.14 -9.35 5.73
N LEU A 508 19.89 -10.38 5.31
CA LEU A 508 21.10 -10.18 4.52
C LEU A 508 20.78 -9.69 3.10
N LYS A 509 19.68 -10.13 2.50
CA LYS A 509 19.20 -9.62 1.19
C LYS A 509 18.86 -8.14 1.25
N ASP A 510 18.23 -7.66 2.31
CA ASP A 510 17.96 -6.22 2.47
C ASP A 510 19.25 -5.40 2.42
N LEU A 511 20.31 -5.89 3.09
CA LEU A 511 21.62 -5.22 3.05
C LEU A 511 22.28 -5.29 1.67
N THR A 512 22.28 -6.47 1.03
CA THR A 512 22.99 -6.71 -0.23
C THR A 512 22.20 -6.26 -1.46
N GLY A 513 20.89 -6.06 -1.32
CA GLY A 513 19.98 -5.52 -2.33
C GLY A 513 19.97 -3.99 -2.39
N GLN A 514 18.82 -3.40 -2.11
CA GLN A 514 18.61 -1.94 -2.27
C GLN A 514 19.55 -1.08 -1.41
N ILE A 515 19.92 -1.52 -0.21
CA ILE A 515 20.89 -0.76 0.61
C ILE A 515 22.25 -0.70 -0.08
N ALA A 516 22.77 -1.83 -0.58
CA ALA A 516 24.02 -1.84 -1.33
C ALA A 516 23.94 -1.03 -2.63
N GLU A 517 22.81 -1.12 -3.33
CA GLU A 517 22.53 -0.35 -4.53
C GLU A 517 22.56 1.16 -4.25
N ALA A 518 21.94 1.62 -3.17
CA ALA A 518 21.93 3.01 -2.73
C ALA A 518 23.35 3.59 -2.60
N PHE A 519 24.34 2.77 -2.22
CA PHE A 519 25.74 3.17 -2.09
C PHE A 519 26.59 2.87 -3.33
N SER A 520 26.05 2.26 -4.37
CA SER A 520 26.82 1.83 -5.56
C SER A 520 27.35 3.03 -6.35
N LYS A 521 26.56 4.11 -6.47
CA LYS A 521 26.93 5.38 -7.14
C LYS A 521 26.68 6.55 -6.20
N ASP A 522 27.55 7.59 -6.28
CA ASP A 522 27.41 8.80 -5.48
C ASP A 522 26.10 9.53 -5.79
N GLU A 523 25.73 9.60 -7.08
CA GLU A 523 24.47 10.17 -7.55
C GLU A 523 23.26 9.50 -6.91
N TRP A 524 23.24 8.16 -6.83
CA TRP A 524 22.15 7.40 -6.28
C TRP A 524 22.02 7.62 -4.77
N PHE A 525 23.16 7.62 -4.05
CA PHE A 525 23.16 7.88 -2.61
C PHE A 525 22.53 9.22 -2.26
N PHE A 526 22.95 10.29 -2.94
CA PHE A 526 22.45 11.64 -2.66
C PHE A 526 21.06 11.91 -3.26
N ARG A 527 20.66 11.17 -4.30
CA ARG A 527 19.34 11.34 -4.90
C ARG A 527 18.25 10.64 -4.11
N TRP A 528 18.42 9.35 -3.80
CA TRP A 528 17.38 8.54 -3.14
C TRP A 528 17.90 7.67 -1.99
N GLY A 529 19.13 7.20 -2.07
CA GLY A 529 19.65 6.16 -1.18
C GLY A 529 19.68 6.58 0.28
N ALA A 530 20.02 7.84 0.58
CA ALA A 530 20.00 8.36 1.94
C ALA A 530 18.59 8.37 2.53
N HIS A 531 17.60 8.76 1.73
CA HIS A 531 16.19 8.81 2.14
C HIS A 531 15.65 7.40 2.42
N PHE A 532 15.94 6.47 1.52
CA PHE A 532 15.58 5.05 1.66
C PHE A 532 16.25 4.42 2.89
N CYS A 533 17.56 4.59 3.05
CA CYS A 533 18.29 4.00 4.18
C CYS A 533 17.77 4.47 5.54
N LEU A 534 17.32 5.71 5.68
CA LEU A 534 16.66 6.18 6.90
C LEU A 534 15.34 5.44 7.16
N SER A 535 14.51 5.28 6.11
CA SER A 535 13.21 4.61 6.22
C SER A 535 13.35 3.12 6.58
N ILE A 536 14.20 2.36 5.86
CA ILE A 536 14.41 0.93 6.11
C ILE A 536 15.06 0.67 7.48
N THR A 537 15.97 1.54 7.91
CA THR A 537 16.61 1.44 9.23
C THR A 537 15.60 1.56 10.36
N LEU A 538 14.64 2.50 10.25
CA LEU A 538 13.56 2.64 11.23
C LEU A 538 12.60 1.44 11.21
N ALA A 539 12.31 0.88 10.03
CA ALA A 539 11.49 -0.33 9.93
C ALA A 539 12.12 -1.51 10.67
N HIS A 540 13.42 -1.76 10.47
CA HIS A 540 14.15 -2.80 11.22
C HIS A 540 14.31 -2.49 12.70
N LEU A 541 14.54 -1.22 13.07
CA LEU A 541 14.66 -0.82 14.48
C LEU A 541 13.36 -1.08 15.24
N HIS A 542 12.25 -0.64 14.66
CA HIS A 542 10.93 -0.77 15.26
C HIS A 542 10.22 -2.08 14.93
N GLN A 543 10.82 -2.97 14.13
CA GLN A 543 10.25 -4.25 13.70
C GLN A 543 8.83 -4.08 13.13
N VAL A 544 8.70 -3.28 12.08
CA VAL A 544 7.44 -3.03 11.38
C VAL A 544 7.60 -3.25 9.88
N CYS A 545 6.61 -3.85 9.26
CA CYS A 545 6.51 -3.94 7.82
C CYS A 545 6.09 -2.58 7.27
N ASN A 546 6.91 -1.95 6.42
CA ASN A 546 6.64 -0.62 5.87
C ASN A 546 6.62 -0.57 4.34
N ASN A 547 6.89 -1.69 3.69
CA ASN A 547 6.88 -1.83 2.23
C ASN A 547 6.72 -3.31 1.83
N PHE A 548 6.63 -3.60 0.52
CA PHE A 548 6.51 -4.95 -0.03
C PHE A 548 7.83 -5.48 -0.63
N LYS A 549 8.89 -4.67 -0.71
CA LYS A 549 10.08 -5.01 -1.48
C LYS A 549 11.18 -5.67 -0.67
N ASP A 550 11.41 -5.20 0.54
CA ASP A 550 12.54 -5.65 1.35
C ASP A 550 12.14 -6.93 2.10
N PRO A 551 12.73 -8.10 1.78
CA PRO A 551 12.29 -9.38 2.33
C PRO A 551 12.46 -9.48 3.85
N GLY A 552 13.48 -8.83 4.42
CA GLY A 552 13.72 -8.85 5.86
C GLY A 552 12.64 -8.16 6.67
N VAL A 553 12.02 -7.08 6.15
CA VAL A 553 10.93 -6.38 6.86
C VAL A 553 9.60 -7.14 6.80
N GLN A 554 9.40 -8.07 5.83
CA GLN A 554 8.18 -8.86 5.73
C GLN A 554 7.98 -9.77 6.95
N HIS A 555 9.06 -10.17 7.61
CA HIS A 555 9.00 -10.99 8.83
C HIS A 555 8.45 -10.24 10.07
N TYR A 556 8.13 -8.95 9.94
CA TYR A 556 7.50 -8.15 10.99
C TYR A 556 5.98 -8.03 10.82
N SER A 557 5.38 -8.83 9.94
CA SER A 557 3.94 -8.91 9.74
C SER A 557 3.30 -9.94 10.68
N SER A 558 2.09 -9.64 11.17
CA SER A 558 1.19 -10.62 11.80
C SER A 558 0.05 -10.99 10.85
N GLU A 559 -0.75 -11.99 11.22
CA GLU A 559 -1.92 -12.37 10.44
C GLU A 559 -2.92 -11.20 10.34
N LEU A 560 -3.30 -10.60 11.48
CA LEU A 560 -4.20 -9.44 11.49
C LEU A 560 -3.66 -8.26 10.66
N PHE A 561 -2.34 -7.99 10.73
CA PHE A 561 -1.72 -6.95 9.92
C PHE A 561 -1.85 -7.28 8.43
N SER A 562 -1.56 -8.52 8.02
CA SER A 562 -1.61 -8.94 6.61
C SER A 562 -3.02 -8.85 6.04
N GLU A 563 -4.03 -9.39 6.75
CA GLU A 563 -5.44 -9.27 6.36
C GLU A 563 -5.90 -7.81 6.26
N THR A 564 -5.49 -6.99 7.23
CA THR A 564 -5.83 -5.56 7.25
C THR A 564 -5.18 -4.82 6.08
N ARG A 565 -3.91 -5.08 5.82
CA ARG A 565 -3.18 -4.53 4.69
C ARG A 565 -3.83 -4.89 3.36
N ASP A 566 -4.19 -6.17 3.17
CA ASP A 566 -4.77 -6.67 1.92
C ASP A 566 -6.14 -6.04 1.66
N LYS A 567 -6.97 -5.85 2.70
CA LYS A 567 -8.23 -5.07 2.60
C LYS A 567 -8.00 -3.60 2.22
N LEU A 568 -6.96 -2.97 2.77
CA LEU A 568 -6.59 -1.59 2.44
C LEU A 568 -6.07 -1.47 1.00
N ASP A 569 -5.32 -2.46 0.53
CA ASP A 569 -4.85 -2.55 -0.85
C ASP A 569 -6.05 -2.64 -1.82
N GLU A 570 -7.03 -3.47 -1.51
CA GLU A 570 -8.27 -3.58 -2.29
C GLU A 570 -9.01 -2.24 -2.36
N ILE A 571 -9.19 -1.54 -1.22
CA ILE A 571 -9.80 -0.20 -1.19
C ILE A 571 -9.00 0.77 -2.07
N PHE A 572 -7.67 0.78 -1.99
CA PHE A 572 -6.84 1.69 -2.77
C PHE A 572 -6.99 1.47 -4.28
N ILE A 573 -7.08 0.21 -4.71
CA ILE A 573 -7.18 -0.16 -6.13
C ILE A 573 -8.59 0.10 -6.67
N THR A 574 -9.63 -0.17 -5.88
CA THR A 574 -11.04 -0.09 -6.31
C THR A 574 -11.62 1.32 -6.25
N LEU A 575 -11.02 2.22 -5.49
CA LEU A 575 -11.45 3.62 -5.49
C LEU A 575 -11.28 4.26 -6.88
N PRO A 576 -12.26 5.08 -7.33
CA PRO A 576 -12.14 5.80 -8.59
C PRO A 576 -10.86 6.62 -8.65
N ALA A 577 -10.12 6.50 -9.75
CA ALA A 577 -8.89 7.25 -9.96
C ALA A 577 -9.13 8.76 -9.84
N PRO A 578 -8.19 9.53 -9.27
CA PRO A 578 -8.31 10.97 -9.18
C PRO A 578 -8.35 11.62 -10.58
N LYS A 579 -9.02 12.76 -10.68
CA LYS A 579 -9.01 13.56 -11.93
C LYS A 579 -7.65 14.24 -12.08
N PRO A 580 -6.99 14.13 -13.24
CA PRO A 580 -5.70 14.76 -13.46
C PRO A 580 -5.76 16.28 -13.31
N THR A 581 -4.88 16.85 -12.48
CA THR A 581 -4.75 18.30 -12.27
C THR A 581 -3.36 18.85 -12.57
N ALA A 582 -2.40 17.98 -12.95
CA ALA A 582 -1.03 18.41 -13.21
C ALA A 582 -0.95 19.51 -14.27
N ARG A 583 -0.13 20.54 -13.98
CA ARG A 583 0.16 21.62 -14.95
C ARG A 583 1.11 21.10 -16.03
N SER A 584 0.57 20.70 -17.17
CA SER A 584 1.39 20.33 -18.33
C SER A 584 2.20 21.53 -18.81
N HIS A 585 3.53 21.45 -18.80
CA HIS A 585 4.42 22.41 -19.45
C HIS A 585 4.46 22.25 -20.98
N HIS A 586 3.79 21.25 -21.53
CA HIS A 586 3.67 21.06 -22.99
C HIS A 586 2.32 21.59 -23.50
N ARG A 587 2.36 22.76 -24.13
CA ARG A 587 1.27 23.28 -24.94
C ARG A 587 1.01 22.30 -26.11
N GLY A 588 -0.13 21.63 -26.12
CA GLY A 588 -0.69 21.13 -27.37
C GLY A 588 -1.01 19.63 -27.49
N THR A 589 -1.34 18.89 -26.43
CA THR A 589 -1.97 17.59 -26.57
C THR A 589 -3.32 17.56 -25.86
N ASN A 590 -4.39 17.36 -26.64
CA ASN A 590 -5.72 17.01 -26.12
C ASN A 590 -5.57 15.64 -25.43
N TYR A 591 -5.54 15.63 -24.12
CA TYR A 591 -5.60 14.39 -23.34
C TYR A 591 -7.04 13.86 -23.35
N ASN A 592 -7.35 13.01 -24.32
CA ASN A 592 -8.28 11.93 -24.08
C ASN A 592 -7.51 10.83 -23.35
N ALA A 593 -7.15 11.08 -22.07
CA ALA A 593 -6.45 10.11 -21.28
C ALA A 593 -7.38 8.93 -21.02
N ALA A 594 -6.93 7.72 -21.35
CA ALA A 594 -7.56 6.49 -20.88
C ALA A 594 -7.70 6.54 -19.34
N PRO A 595 -8.73 5.91 -18.77
CA PRO A 595 -8.90 5.89 -17.32
C PRO A 595 -7.64 5.33 -16.66
N VAL A 596 -7.09 6.08 -15.71
CA VAL A 596 -5.87 5.70 -14.97
C VAL A 596 -6.23 4.57 -14.02
N SER A 597 -5.54 3.43 -14.15
CA SER A 597 -5.66 2.35 -13.17
C SER A 597 -4.80 2.66 -11.93
N MET A 598 -5.40 2.68 -10.75
CA MET A 598 -4.69 2.89 -9.49
C MET A 598 -3.75 1.73 -9.12
N SER A 599 -3.93 0.55 -9.72
CA SER A 599 -2.98 -0.57 -9.59
C SER A 599 -1.57 -0.23 -10.10
N SER A 600 -1.44 0.71 -11.04
CA SER A 600 -0.13 1.22 -11.49
C SER A 600 0.66 1.92 -10.37
N PHE A 601 -0.04 2.39 -9.32
CA PHE A 601 0.54 3.02 -8.14
C PHE A 601 0.79 2.03 -6.99
N MET A 602 0.58 0.71 -7.23
CA MET A 602 0.81 -0.39 -6.30
C MET A 602 1.91 -1.36 -6.78
N ASN A 603 2.49 -1.15 -7.95
CA ASN A 603 3.56 -1.97 -8.53
C ASN A 603 3.23 -3.48 -8.67
N VAL A 604 2.05 -3.79 -9.27
CA VAL A 604 1.52 -5.16 -9.49
C VAL A 604 1.77 -5.60 -10.94
N ARG A 605 2.55 -6.67 -11.18
CA ARG A 605 2.92 -7.17 -12.51
C ARG A 605 2.66 -8.67 -12.67
N GLY A 606 1.92 -9.04 -13.73
CA GLY A 606 1.71 -10.42 -14.20
C GLY A 606 1.13 -10.43 -15.61
N GLY A 607 1.53 -11.40 -16.47
CA GLY A 607 1.19 -11.44 -17.89
C GLY A 607 0.10 -12.48 -18.22
N CYS A 608 -1.07 -12.06 -18.76
CA CYS A 608 -2.19 -12.93 -19.18
C CYS A 608 -2.95 -12.36 -20.37
N PHE A 609 -3.83 -13.18 -20.99
CA PHE A 609 -4.66 -12.85 -22.15
C PHE A 609 -6.15 -12.81 -21.78
N LEU A 610 -6.92 -11.92 -22.41
CA LEU A 610 -8.38 -11.94 -22.30
C LEU A 610 -8.95 -13.21 -22.94
N GLY A 611 -10.00 -13.78 -22.35
CA GLY A 611 -10.64 -15.01 -22.82
C GLY A 611 -11.13 -14.97 -24.28
N SER A 612 -11.51 -13.80 -24.80
CA SER A 612 -11.92 -13.61 -26.19
C SER A 612 -10.75 -13.60 -27.20
N SER A 613 -9.49 -13.52 -26.75
CA SER A 613 -8.31 -13.53 -27.64
C SER A 613 -8.23 -14.84 -28.44
N LEU A 614 -7.83 -14.76 -29.72
CA LEU A 614 -7.87 -15.87 -30.65
C LEU A 614 -6.51 -16.57 -30.75
N VAL A 615 -6.45 -17.83 -30.28
CA VAL A 615 -5.29 -18.71 -30.35
C VAL A 615 -5.26 -19.42 -31.71
N HIS A 616 -4.10 -19.42 -32.36
CA HIS A 616 -3.88 -20.21 -33.56
C HIS A 616 -3.75 -21.71 -33.24
N MET A 617 -4.69 -22.49 -33.77
CA MET A 617 -4.72 -23.95 -33.64
C MET A 617 -3.98 -24.62 -34.78
N ALA A 618 -3.47 -25.84 -34.56
CA ALA A 618 -3.00 -26.67 -35.63
C ALA A 618 -4.09 -26.84 -36.73
N GLY A 619 -3.71 -26.68 -38.01
CA GLY A 619 -4.62 -26.79 -39.14
C GLY A 619 -5.30 -25.48 -39.54
N ARG A 620 -4.72 -24.33 -39.24
CA ARG A 620 -5.18 -22.96 -39.64
C ARG A 620 -6.58 -22.58 -39.11
N LYS A 621 -6.96 -23.06 -37.94
CA LYS A 621 -8.19 -22.69 -37.23
C LYS A 621 -7.84 -21.77 -36.07
N PHE A 622 -8.84 -20.98 -35.66
CA PHE A 622 -8.73 -20.16 -34.45
C PHE A 622 -9.67 -20.68 -33.38
N ARG A 623 -9.28 -20.52 -32.12
CA ARG A 623 -10.13 -20.78 -30.96
C ARG A 623 -9.89 -19.72 -29.90
N ARG A 624 -10.93 -19.31 -29.17
CA ARG A 624 -10.83 -18.36 -28.08
C ARG A 624 -9.94 -18.91 -26.95
N ALA A 625 -9.21 -18.04 -26.28
CA ALA A 625 -8.34 -18.39 -25.18
C ALA A 625 -9.09 -19.09 -24.03
N ASP A 626 -10.33 -18.67 -23.73
CA ASP A 626 -11.21 -19.29 -22.74
C ASP A 626 -11.72 -20.70 -23.10
N GLN A 627 -11.55 -21.12 -24.35
CA GLN A 627 -11.97 -22.43 -24.86
C GLN A 627 -10.82 -23.40 -25.06
N ILE A 628 -9.58 -22.96 -24.78
CA ILE A 628 -8.39 -23.80 -24.89
C ILE A 628 -8.34 -24.80 -23.72
N LYS A 629 -7.96 -26.04 -24.03
CA LYS A 629 -7.90 -27.13 -23.07
C LYS A 629 -6.58 -27.91 -23.20
N LYS A 630 -6.23 -28.62 -22.15
CA LYS A 630 -5.12 -29.58 -22.16
C LYS A 630 -5.24 -30.57 -23.33
N GLY A 631 -4.15 -30.80 -24.04
CA GLY A 631 -4.10 -31.65 -25.22
C GLY A 631 -4.41 -30.96 -26.54
N ASP A 632 -4.90 -29.70 -26.50
CA ASP A 632 -5.08 -28.91 -27.71
C ASP A 632 -3.76 -28.62 -28.39
N LYS A 633 -3.74 -28.75 -29.73
CA LYS A 633 -2.56 -28.48 -30.53
C LYS A 633 -2.60 -27.08 -31.09
N VAL A 634 -1.62 -26.28 -30.73
CA VAL A 634 -1.52 -24.85 -31.04
C VAL A 634 -0.29 -24.58 -31.91
N LEU A 635 -0.30 -23.45 -32.59
CA LEU A 635 0.85 -22.99 -33.38
C LEU A 635 1.76 -22.12 -32.50
N THR A 636 3.04 -22.44 -32.50
CA THR A 636 4.07 -21.66 -31.79
C THR A 636 4.54 -20.46 -32.64
N GLY A 637 5.21 -19.49 -32.03
CA GLY A 637 5.83 -18.37 -32.75
C GLY A 637 6.89 -18.82 -33.79
N ALA A 638 7.49 -19.98 -33.62
CA ALA A 638 8.40 -20.58 -34.59
C ALA A 638 7.68 -21.29 -35.74
N GLY A 639 6.35 -21.27 -35.80
CA GLY A 639 5.55 -21.94 -36.82
C GLY A 639 5.44 -23.45 -36.63
N LEU A 640 5.87 -23.98 -35.47
CA LEU A 640 5.78 -25.40 -35.12
C LEU A 640 4.45 -25.68 -34.40
N ILE A 641 4.05 -26.93 -34.33
CA ILE A 641 2.88 -27.37 -33.57
C ILE A 641 3.35 -27.84 -32.18
N ASP A 642 2.75 -27.31 -31.12
CA ASP A 642 2.94 -27.77 -29.74
C ASP A 642 1.58 -28.10 -29.10
N GLU A 643 1.59 -28.73 -27.94
CA GLU A 643 0.42 -29.19 -27.22
C GLU A 643 0.30 -28.43 -25.87
N ILE A 644 -0.91 -28.00 -25.53
CA ILE A 644 -1.20 -27.38 -24.24
C ILE A 644 -1.07 -28.42 -23.13
N GLU A 645 -0.13 -28.22 -22.21
CA GLU A 645 0.05 -29.03 -20.99
C GLU A 645 -0.93 -28.59 -19.90
N CYS A 646 -1.11 -27.26 -19.71
CA CYS A 646 -2.01 -26.69 -18.73
C CYS A 646 -2.44 -25.28 -19.16
N VAL A 647 -3.64 -24.90 -18.79
CA VAL A 647 -4.17 -23.54 -18.85
C VAL A 647 -4.22 -22.99 -17.43
N LEU A 648 -3.67 -21.83 -17.20
CA LEU A 648 -3.82 -21.07 -15.94
C LEU A 648 -4.81 -19.94 -16.18
N LYS A 649 -5.92 -19.96 -15.43
CA LYS A 649 -6.93 -18.87 -15.40
C LYS A 649 -6.76 -18.09 -14.10
N THR A 650 -6.51 -16.81 -14.22
CA THR A 650 -6.58 -15.88 -13.09
C THR A 650 -8.00 -15.31 -13.06
N CYS A 651 -8.75 -15.64 -12.01
CA CYS A 651 -10.15 -15.25 -11.86
C CYS A 651 -10.26 -13.80 -11.35
N TYR A 652 -11.24 -13.07 -11.90
CA TYR A 652 -11.63 -11.73 -11.49
C TYR A 652 -13.12 -11.70 -11.13
N ASP A 653 -13.55 -10.66 -10.47
CA ASP A 653 -14.96 -10.35 -10.30
C ASP A 653 -15.50 -9.81 -11.65
N GLU A 654 -16.60 -10.40 -12.12
CA GLU A 654 -17.21 -10.03 -13.41
C GLU A 654 -17.73 -8.60 -13.45
N ASP A 655 -18.06 -8.05 -12.29
CA ASP A 655 -18.60 -6.68 -12.16
C ASP A 655 -17.48 -5.62 -12.11
N GLU A 656 -16.20 -6.03 -12.06
CA GLU A 656 -15.07 -5.14 -11.90
C GLU A 656 -14.28 -4.99 -13.22
N PRO A 657 -14.26 -3.79 -13.87
CA PRO A 657 -13.55 -3.61 -15.13
C PRO A 657 -12.03 -3.68 -14.95
N GLN A 658 -11.39 -4.61 -15.66
CA GLN A 658 -9.94 -4.77 -15.71
C GLN A 658 -9.34 -3.94 -16.85
N LEU A 659 -8.21 -3.25 -16.58
CA LEU A 659 -7.48 -2.54 -17.62
C LEU A 659 -6.63 -3.52 -18.42
N LEU A 660 -6.99 -3.71 -19.67
CA LEU A 660 -6.30 -4.58 -20.62
C LEU A 660 -5.87 -3.78 -21.86
N TYR A 661 -5.02 -4.36 -22.68
CA TYR A 661 -4.47 -3.70 -23.87
C TYR A 661 -4.86 -4.49 -25.12
N GLN A 662 -5.59 -3.85 -26.00
CA GLN A 662 -5.90 -4.39 -27.31
C GLN A 662 -4.72 -4.15 -28.26
N ILE A 663 -4.04 -5.22 -28.63
CA ILE A 663 -2.84 -5.20 -29.48
C ILE A 663 -3.27 -5.21 -30.95
N ASN A 664 -4.26 -6.04 -31.29
CA ASN A 664 -4.91 -6.09 -32.60
C ASN A 664 -6.39 -6.55 -32.45
N GLU A 665 -7.11 -6.74 -33.55
CA GLU A 665 -8.53 -7.13 -33.51
C GLU A 665 -8.78 -8.48 -32.80
N ASN A 666 -7.78 -9.36 -32.74
CA ASN A 666 -7.86 -10.72 -32.24
C ASN A 666 -7.07 -10.99 -30.97
N LEU A 667 -6.41 -9.97 -30.40
CA LEU A 667 -5.55 -10.12 -29.24
C LEU A 667 -5.70 -8.96 -28.25
N VAL A 668 -6.10 -9.32 -27.04
CA VAL A 668 -6.14 -8.43 -25.87
C VAL A 668 -5.33 -9.11 -24.75
N ALA A 669 -4.41 -8.38 -24.15
CA ALA A 669 -3.54 -8.89 -23.09
C ALA A 669 -3.42 -7.91 -21.93
N THR A 670 -2.90 -8.38 -20.79
CA THR A 670 -2.52 -7.53 -19.67
C THR A 670 -1.34 -6.63 -20.04
N ALA A 671 -1.18 -5.53 -19.33
CA ALA A 671 -0.18 -4.48 -19.60
C ALA A 671 1.25 -4.99 -19.84
N TRP A 672 1.64 -5.99 -19.08
CA TRP A 672 3.02 -6.48 -18.98
C TRP A 672 3.20 -7.92 -19.49
N HIS A 673 2.37 -8.35 -20.40
CA HIS A 673 2.54 -9.63 -21.08
C HIS A 673 3.51 -9.48 -22.24
N PRO A 674 4.68 -10.17 -22.28
CA PRO A 674 5.61 -10.03 -23.39
C PRO A 674 5.01 -10.52 -24.72
N VAL A 675 4.96 -9.64 -25.71
CA VAL A 675 4.49 -9.91 -27.05
C VAL A 675 5.48 -9.37 -28.09
N LYS A 676 5.49 -9.88 -29.31
CA LYS A 676 6.30 -9.32 -30.38
C LYS A 676 5.53 -8.22 -31.13
N ASN A 677 6.18 -7.09 -31.36
CA ASN A 677 5.67 -6.02 -32.20
C ASN A 677 5.85 -6.35 -33.71
N GLU A 678 5.38 -5.46 -34.59
CA GLU A 678 5.52 -5.61 -36.06
C GLU A 678 6.97 -5.68 -36.54
N ALA A 679 7.92 -5.16 -35.77
CA ALA A 679 9.35 -5.27 -36.04
C ALA A 679 9.97 -6.57 -35.50
N HIS A 680 9.17 -7.54 -35.04
CA HIS A 680 9.57 -8.81 -34.41
C HIS A 680 10.43 -8.66 -33.14
N GLN A 681 10.35 -7.53 -32.45
CA GLN A 681 11.01 -7.29 -31.18
C GLN A 681 10.04 -7.55 -30.04
N TRP A 682 10.54 -8.09 -28.93
CA TRP A 682 9.76 -8.24 -27.71
C TRP A 682 9.45 -6.89 -27.11
N THR A 683 8.19 -6.67 -26.77
CA THR A 683 7.68 -5.43 -26.15
C THR A 683 6.56 -5.77 -25.19
N PHE A 684 6.23 -4.85 -24.28
CA PHE A 684 5.03 -4.95 -23.48
C PHE A 684 3.86 -4.18 -24.14
N PRO A 685 2.60 -4.68 -24.04
CA PRO A 685 1.44 -3.96 -24.56
C PRO A 685 1.33 -2.53 -24.05
N ALA A 686 1.65 -2.28 -22.78
CA ALA A 686 1.64 -0.95 -22.19
C ALA A 686 2.67 0.01 -22.79
N GLU A 687 3.74 -0.50 -23.39
CA GLU A 687 4.82 0.29 -24.02
C GLU A 687 4.63 0.42 -25.54
N SER A 688 3.70 -0.32 -26.13
CA SER A 688 3.47 -0.31 -27.57
C SER A 688 2.57 0.85 -27.98
N SER A 689 3.06 1.72 -28.85
CA SER A 689 2.28 2.83 -29.40
C SER A 689 1.09 2.38 -30.29
N SER A 690 1.08 1.11 -30.71
CA SER A 690 0.00 0.51 -31.50
C SER A 690 -1.06 -0.16 -30.62
N ALA A 691 -0.76 -0.48 -29.36
CA ALA A 691 -1.72 -1.10 -28.46
C ALA A 691 -2.63 -0.05 -27.80
N LYS A 692 -3.92 -0.37 -27.69
CA LYS A 692 -4.93 0.51 -27.11
C LYS A 692 -5.39 0.00 -25.76
N ALA A 693 -5.26 0.81 -24.72
CA ALA A 693 -5.80 0.51 -23.41
C ALA A 693 -7.35 0.50 -23.45
N ILE A 694 -7.95 -0.56 -22.91
CA ILE A 694 -9.40 -0.77 -22.84
C ILE A 694 -9.78 -1.28 -21.44
N ALA A 695 -10.92 -0.84 -20.91
CA ALA A 695 -11.51 -1.38 -19.70
C ALA A 695 -12.48 -2.50 -20.07
N VAL A 696 -12.31 -3.69 -19.51
CA VAL A 696 -13.10 -4.89 -19.84
C VAL A 696 -13.54 -5.60 -18.58
N CYS A 697 -14.86 -5.83 -18.43
CA CYS A 697 -15.39 -6.73 -17.41
C CYS A 697 -15.21 -8.18 -17.90
N THR A 698 -14.60 -9.03 -17.09
CA THR A 698 -14.27 -10.42 -17.46
C THR A 698 -14.16 -11.31 -16.22
N GLU A 699 -14.63 -12.55 -16.34
CA GLU A 699 -14.46 -13.59 -15.30
C GLU A 699 -12.98 -13.93 -15.03
N GLY A 700 -12.07 -13.54 -15.92
CA GLY A 700 -10.67 -13.83 -15.74
C GLY A 700 -9.84 -13.68 -17.01
N VAL A 701 -8.54 -13.83 -16.82
CA VAL A 701 -7.54 -13.82 -17.89
C VAL A 701 -6.76 -15.13 -17.90
N TYR A 702 -6.20 -15.48 -19.06
CA TYR A 702 -5.66 -16.81 -19.32
C TYR A 702 -4.20 -16.72 -19.72
N THR A 703 -3.40 -17.71 -19.30
CA THR A 703 -2.06 -17.96 -19.86
C THR A 703 -1.83 -19.46 -19.99
N PHE A 704 -0.85 -19.86 -20.78
CA PHE A 704 -0.68 -21.23 -21.23
C PHE A 704 0.67 -21.79 -20.83
N LEU A 705 0.69 -23.06 -20.43
CA LEU A 705 1.89 -23.87 -20.29
C LEU A 705 1.92 -24.86 -21.46
N LEU A 706 2.95 -24.76 -22.31
CA LEU A 706 3.16 -25.66 -23.44
C LEU A 706 4.00 -26.87 -23.03
N LYS A 707 3.79 -28.00 -23.67
CA LYS A 707 4.49 -29.27 -23.37
C LYS A 707 5.99 -29.19 -23.68
N ASN A 708 6.35 -28.56 -24.79
CA ASN A 708 7.75 -28.39 -25.20
C ASN A 708 8.28 -26.98 -24.89
N ARG A 709 7.50 -26.16 -24.13
CA ARG A 709 7.85 -24.79 -23.76
C ARG A 709 7.92 -23.83 -24.97
N GLY A 710 8.24 -22.56 -24.75
CA GLY A 710 8.42 -21.58 -25.81
C GLY A 710 7.29 -20.57 -25.91
N THR A 711 6.86 -20.22 -27.11
CA THR A 711 5.91 -19.15 -27.41
C THR A 711 4.69 -19.65 -28.14
N ILE A 712 3.63 -18.86 -28.18
CA ILE A 712 2.35 -19.19 -28.82
C ILE A 712 1.93 -18.04 -29.75
N LEU A 713 1.18 -18.35 -30.82
CA LEU A 713 0.58 -17.33 -31.69
C LEU A 713 -0.86 -17.04 -31.26
N LEU A 714 -1.13 -15.75 -30.95
CA LEU A 714 -2.48 -15.21 -30.71
C LEU A 714 -2.69 -14.03 -31.65
N GLY A 715 -3.79 -14.03 -32.40
CA GLY A 715 -4.13 -12.93 -33.31
C GLY A 715 -2.98 -12.48 -34.20
N ASP A 716 -2.24 -13.44 -34.77
CA ASP A 716 -1.03 -13.25 -35.59
C ASP A 716 0.19 -12.65 -34.86
N THR A 717 0.13 -12.51 -33.54
CA THR A 717 1.22 -12.00 -32.70
C THR A 717 1.86 -13.15 -31.92
N GLU A 718 3.19 -13.19 -31.91
CA GLU A 718 3.94 -14.13 -31.07
C GLU A 718 3.95 -13.62 -29.62
N CYS A 719 3.49 -14.48 -28.69
CA CYS A 719 3.32 -14.15 -27.29
C CYS A 719 4.09 -15.12 -26.40
N ALA A 720 4.58 -14.65 -25.25
CA ALA A 720 5.21 -15.52 -24.26
C ALA A 720 4.19 -16.47 -23.62
N THR A 721 4.66 -17.66 -23.23
CA THR A 721 3.88 -18.62 -22.41
C THR A 721 4.57 -18.86 -21.09
N LEU A 722 3.97 -19.65 -20.21
CA LEU A 722 4.65 -20.06 -18.97
C LEU A 722 5.82 -21.01 -19.28
N ALA A 723 6.91 -20.89 -18.51
CA ALA A 723 8.12 -21.71 -18.61
C ALA A 723 8.77 -21.66 -20.01
N HIS A 724 8.68 -20.54 -20.73
CA HIS A 724 9.17 -20.43 -22.12
C HIS A 724 10.69 -20.56 -22.27
N GLY A 725 11.50 -20.34 -21.22
CA GLY A 725 12.96 -20.51 -21.22
C GLY A 725 13.75 -19.47 -22.02
N LEU A 726 13.10 -18.41 -22.54
CA LEU A 726 13.75 -17.39 -23.35
C LEU A 726 14.42 -16.34 -22.48
N GLN A 727 15.54 -15.78 -22.97
CA GLN A 727 16.31 -14.72 -22.31
C GLN A 727 16.20 -13.40 -23.09
N GLY A 728 16.30 -12.28 -22.40
CA GLY A 728 16.26 -10.94 -22.95
C GLY A 728 15.50 -9.98 -22.05
N GLU A 729 15.78 -8.68 -22.18
CA GLU A 729 15.35 -7.60 -21.31
C GLU A 729 13.81 -7.54 -21.06
N VAL A 730 13.00 -7.85 -22.07
CA VAL A 730 11.53 -7.81 -21.98
C VAL A 730 10.93 -9.18 -21.62
N ILE A 731 11.49 -10.28 -22.16
CA ILE A 731 10.87 -11.61 -22.07
C ILE A 731 11.37 -12.42 -20.88
N GLU A 732 12.56 -12.13 -20.37
CA GLU A 732 13.14 -12.90 -19.27
C GLU A 732 12.38 -12.71 -17.98
N HIS A 733 11.96 -13.82 -17.36
CA HIS A 733 11.28 -13.81 -16.08
C HIS A 733 11.73 -14.97 -15.22
N GLU A 734 12.27 -14.67 -14.04
CA GLU A 734 12.92 -15.64 -13.13
C GLU A 734 12.01 -16.80 -12.70
N PHE A 735 10.71 -16.56 -12.62
CA PHE A 735 9.70 -17.54 -12.24
C PHE A 735 8.83 -17.95 -13.43
N LEU A 736 8.06 -17.00 -14.02
CA LEU A 736 7.09 -17.30 -15.07
C LEU A 736 7.76 -17.84 -16.35
N GLY A 737 9.00 -17.44 -16.63
CA GLY A 737 9.78 -17.89 -17.77
C GLY A 737 10.53 -19.22 -17.56
N THR A 738 10.51 -19.82 -16.36
CA THR A 738 11.33 -20.98 -15.98
C THR A 738 10.48 -22.19 -15.59
N GLU A 739 11.10 -23.36 -15.46
CA GLU A 739 10.42 -24.58 -15.01
C GLU A 739 9.86 -24.49 -13.58
N THR A 740 10.20 -23.47 -12.82
CA THR A 740 9.70 -23.27 -11.47
C THR A 740 8.18 -23.06 -11.45
N VAL A 741 7.64 -22.28 -12.40
CA VAL A 741 6.18 -22.08 -12.51
C VAL A 741 5.45 -23.38 -12.86
N ALA A 742 6.06 -24.21 -13.75
CA ALA A 742 5.50 -25.51 -14.09
C ALA A 742 5.50 -26.46 -12.91
N ALA A 743 6.53 -26.42 -12.06
CA ALA A 743 6.61 -27.20 -10.83
C ALA A 743 5.53 -26.78 -9.82
N ASP A 744 5.28 -25.47 -9.65
CA ASP A 744 4.24 -24.97 -8.78
C ASP A 744 2.83 -25.36 -9.28
N LEU A 745 2.54 -25.19 -10.57
CA LEU A 745 1.27 -25.60 -11.16
C LEU A 745 0.98 -27.10 -10.95
N LYS A 746 2.01 -27.97 -11.01
CA LYS A 746 1.87 -29.41 -10.79
C LYS A 746 1.46 -29.79 -9.36
N ARG A 747 1.55 -28.88 -8.40
CA ARG A 747 1.09 -29.11 -7.03
C ARG A 747 -0.43 -28.97 -6.88
N PHE A 748 -1.10 -28.27 -7.80
CA PHE A 748 -2.55 -28.14 -7.79
C PHE A 748 -3.22 -29.43 -8.26
N ASP A 749 -4.22 -29.93 -7.52
CA ASP A 749 -5.02 -31.08 -7.92
C ASP A 749 -5.66 -30.86 -9.30
N GLN A 750 -6.05 -29.63 -9.59
CA GLN A 750 -6.62 -29.18 -10.86
C GLN A 750 -5.66 -29.35 -12.07
N PHE A 751 -4.35 -29.46 -11.86
CA PHE A 751 -3.36 -29.65 -12.95
C PHE A 751 -3.63 -30.92 -13.76
N GLN A 752 -4.16 -31.96 -13.14
CA GLN A 752 -4.49 -33.20 -13.84
C GLN A 752 -5.62 -33.00 -14.85
N SER A 753 -6.61 -32.15 -14.55
CA SER A 753 -7.68 -31.78 -15.47
C SER A 753 -7.20 -30.85 -16.60
N GLY A 754 -6.07 -30.15 -16.37
CA GLY A 754 -5.44 -29.25 -17.34
C GLY A 754 -5.91 -27.81 -17.29
N LEU A 755 -6.78 -27.45 -16.36
CA LEU A 755 -7.15 -26.08 -16.04
C LEU A 755 -6.90 -25.83 -14.56
N VAL A 756 -6.02 -24.88 -14.24
CA VAL A 756 -5.78 -24.41 -12.89
C VAL A 756 -6.39 -23.02 -12.79
N GLU A 757 -7.35 -22.85 -11.89
CA GLU A 757 -8.01 -21.58 -11.60
C GLU A 757 -7.48 -21.05 -10.26
N VAL A 758 -7.03 -19.79 -10.28
CA VAL A 758 -6.49 -19.10 -9.11
C VAL A 758 -7.07 -17.69 -9.05
N THR A 759 -7.11 -17.12 -7.85
CA THR A 759 -7.33 -15.68 -7.67
C THR A 759 -6.01 -14.92 -7.76
N GLN A 760 -6.04 -13.60 -7.79
CA GLN A 760 -4.82 -12.78 -7.78
C GLN A 760 -3.94 -13.02 -6.55
N GLU A 761 -4.54 -13.36 -5.44
CA GLU A 761 -3.87 -13.62 -4.15
C GLU A 761 -2.98 -14.88 -4.16
N ALA A 762 -3.27 -15.84 -5.05
CA ALA A 762 -2.44 -17.03 -5.21
C ALA A 762 -1.01 -16.72 -5.72
N PHE A 763 -0.83 -15.56 -6.35
CA PHE A 763 0.48 -15.16 -6.87
C PHE A 763 1.34 -14.53 -5.78
N GLN A 764 2.36 -15.28 -5.34
CA GLN A 764 3.43 -14.68 -4.56
C GLN A 764 4.35 -13.88 -5.49
N ARG A 765 4.84 -12.77 -4.96
CA ARG A 765 5.77 -11.92 -5.68
C ARG A 765 7.11 -11.91 -4.99
N ASN A 766 8.15 -11.90 -5.81
CA ASN A 766 9.50 -11.63 -5.33
C ASN A 766 9.50 -10.21 -4.72
N PRO A 767 9.81 -10.08 -3.43
CA PRO A 767 9.78 -8.77 -2.77
C PRO A 767 10.81 -7.79 -3.33
N ASP A 768 11.89 -8.28 -3.97
CA ASP A 768 12.97 -7.45 -4.50
C ASP A 768 12.64 -6.86 -5.88
N THR A 769 11.89 -7.60 -6.70
CA THR A 769 11.62 -7.24 -8.09
C THR A 769 10.14 -6.91 -8.34
N GLY A 770 9.25 -7.19 -7.39
CA GLY A 770 7.80 -7.13 -7.58
C GLY A 770 7.28 -8.17 -8.59
N ARG A 771 8.17 -8.98 -9.20
CA ARG A 771 7.82 -10.02 -10.14
C ARG A 771 7.25 -11.24 -9.41
N ILE A 772 6.34 -11.93 -10.05
CA ILE A 772 5.79 -13.19 -9.53
C ILE A 772 6.93 -14.19 -9.34
N ASN A 773 7.01 -14.82 -8.16
CA ASN A 773 8.05 -15.81 -7.83
C ASN A 773 7.50 -17.15 -7.34
N ALA A 774 6.21 -17.26 -7.08
CA ALA A 774 5.53 -18.52 -6.76
C ALA A 774 4.01 -18.39 -7.01
N ILE A 775 3.34 -19.55 -7.10
CA ILE A 775 1.88 -19.67 -7.08
C ILE A 775 1.51 -20.58 -5.91
N ARG A 776 0.72 -20.09 -4.95
CA ARG A 776 0.27 -20.85 -3.80
C ARG A 776 -1.07 -21.54 -4.05
N MET A 777 -1.26 -22.70 -3.45
CA MET A 777 -2.59 -23.29 -3.26
C MET A 777 -3.28 -22.51 -2.13
N ASN A 778 -4.47 -22.00 -2.37
CA ASN A 778 -5.35 -21.41 -1.34
C ASN A 778 -5.97 -22.51 -0.48
#